data_9e3990ed5f43ad61dd91bc1b2d64577d
#
_entry.id   9e3990ed5f43ad61dd91bc1b2d64577d
#
_cell.length_a   1.000
_cell.length_b   1.000
_cell.length_c   1.000
_cell.angle_alpha   90.00
_cell.angle_beta   90.00
_cell.angle_gamma   90.00
#
_symmetry.space_group_name_H-M   'P 1'
#
loop_
_entity.id
_entity.type
_entity.pdbx_description
1 polymer ?
#
loop_
_entity_poly.entity_id
_entity_poly.type
_entity_poly.pdbx_seq_one_letter_code
_entity_poly.pdbx_strand_id
1 'polypeptide(L)'
;MKKTILVGFIIALFTNYSFSQCPTGQVEIRVDILTDNYGYENRWTLSYENGDIVMQGGQEGVYENFTNYSQTVCVANETSVVFEIYDDYGDGIYAPGGYWLYVDDFLVSSGSDDIGFYATFTANTPCETSANLIDLQNHINGIDTLTQPQLLSIRDVFQLQPICLRDQENILLAKSVIEDYDSQVGPLFSTPNTVNGFSKDPVAAPGLGLQRAMVALQQAVLDAIMTPEVYAAYPEHIDGWVFNSSYTFPGYVAPPTDPTVSHSVLIRANFADPDGSNPYFDINADGTNHALRPTGLYLAPGSIATVTVPNSLVGQDYYIRVGSHEWDLGIRGNFYRLDRITKKFPINNTTIEVFNPFGGAISILVPYGADQGIVEVSVTNGVECPFFSLKSFYETPDFNQELTKPGPWAVFETDNVMFTIPSHSIIAGQYDLMQAMLDWDTALQGVNSIMARDIVSDKHNMYMIADITIRHHAYSIGYPMSNTTLRYTNVPGPAYFINGPGPDDEVNFHESGHALAMTKFPGEGEALVNFPYIMALNYGLNEDLNQAVKYSFVPNTFDIDKTATHRMVSNTFGGQRNISNTTNDEVRYQHRGYGHYFEIVNMLDWCPLRNFWKQEFMDSENGIDHGINNQDIDSRMLRMSAAAQVDLRPLFHVFGILPQNPSALQQAFDEGVIVPSQTIYNRLQDYFTLIPENNAAFVDYALSVYPNLYADGPTATADYGVGWHYQKSLIYDTTEAQQRTDILQDILELYYPNGEPSNDIPDVCCLLDTMSIEIIDEQVIVIGGVEPYDIIIDIDGDTQTVTVTDFDNCQATEQFPILDVPQQGMQGIRIYPNPASTQIHIDVIDNSRKIETLQMISINGQVVKKYLNAERLSDVTALSKGIYILKIEMADGAQVNKKIIVFR
;
A
#
# COMPACT_ATOMS: atom_id res chain seq x y z
N MET A 1 45.99 -36.75 -5.02
CA MET A 1 46.00 -35.46 -5.74
C MET A 1 45.36 -35.67 -7.10
N LYS A 2 44.08 -35.56 -7.20
CA LYS A 2 43.36 -35.40 -8.46
C LYS A 2 42.23 -34.40 -8.17
N LYS A 3 42.32 -33.19 -8.74
CA LYS A 3 41.25 -32.19 -8.79
C LYS A 3 40.26 -32.65 -9.84
N THR A 4 39.07 -33.03 -9.40
CA THR A 4 37.92 -33.25 -10.28
C THR A 4 37.19 -31.92 -10.38
N ILE A 5 37.22 -31.34 -11.54
CA ILE A 5 36.43 -30.14 -11.91
C ILE A 5 35.05 -30.68 -12.18
N LEU A 6 34.08 -30.33 -11.31
CA LEU A 6 32.66 -30.56 -11.53
C LEU A 6 32.16 -29.35 -12.36
N VAL A 7 31.96 -29.58 -13.64
CA VAL A 7 31.26 -28.65 -14.52
C VAL A 7 29.78 -28.84 -14.25
N GLY A 8 29.21 -27.94 -13.47
CA GLY A 8 27.76 -27.83 -13.29
C GLY A 8 27.12 -27.33 -14.58
N PHE A 9 26.32 -28.17 -15.20
CA PHE A 9 25.37 -27.75 -16.21
C PHE A 9 24.27 -26.95 -15.51
N ILE A 10 24.31 -25.64 -15.63
CA ILE A 10 23.14 -24.79 -15.37
C ILE A 10 22.21 -25.04 -16.56
N ILE A 11 21.21 -25.87 -16.33
CA ILE A 11 20.02 -25.92 -17.21
C ILE A 11 19.22 -24.68 -16.84
N ALA A 12 19.37 -23.62 -17.62
CA ALA A 12 18.42 -22.55 -17.65
C ALA A 12 17.08 -23.17 -18.12
N LEU A 13 16.18 -23.35 -17.20
CA LEU A 13 14.77 -23.55 -17.52
C LEU A 13 14.25 -22.22 -18.07
N PHE A 14 14.46 -22.00 -19.35
CA PHE A 14 13.59 -21.12 -20.10
C PHE A 14 12.21 -21.78 -20.05
N THR A 15 11.33 -21.30 -19.20
CA THR A 15 9.91 -21.48 -19.41
C THR A 15 9.58 -20.70 -20.67
N ASN A 16 9.68 -21.37 -21.82
CA ASN A 16 9.00 -20.91 -23.01
C ASN A 16 7.52 -20.91 -22.66
N TYR A 17 6.93 -19.77 -22.45
CA TYR A 17 5.50 -19.58 -22.67
C TYR A 17 5.27 -19.88 -24.16
N SER A 18 5.07 -21.15 -24.48
CA SER A 18 4.47 -21.55 -25.73
C SER A 18 3.02 -21.12 -25.61
N PHE A 19 2.61 -20.13 -26.36
CA PHE A 19 1.22 -19.96 -26.72
C PHE A 19 0.77 -21.30 -27.29
N SER A 20 0.08 -22.09 -26.52
CA SER A 20 -0.56 -23.30 -26.96
C SER A 20 -1.78 -22.85 -27.74
N GLN A 21 -1.62 -22.55 -29.02
CA GLN A 21 -2.77 -22.39 -29.89
C GLN A 21 -3.43 -23.75 -30.04
N CYS A 22 -4.62 -23.85 -29.51
CA CYS A 22 -5.45 -25.02 -29.75
C CYS A 22 -5.67 -25.22 -31.27
N PRO A 23 -5.82 -26.45 -31.74
CA PRO A 23 -6.17 -26.72 -33.14
C PRO A 23 -7.44 -25.97 -33.58
N THR A 24 -7.52 -25.61 -34.83
CA THR A 24 -8.71 -24.93 -35.41
C THR A 24 -9.99 -25.69 -35.03
N GLY A 25 -10.95 -25.04 -34.48
CA GLY A 25 -12.20 -25.59 -33.95
C GLY A 25 -12.14 -26.12 -32.51
N GLN A 26 -11.09 -25.73 -31.80
CA GLN A 26 -10.96 -25.99 -30.36
C GLN A 26 -10.67 -24.67 -29.62
N VAL A 27 -11.06 -24.61 -28.36
CA VAL A 27 -10.77 -23.53 -27.42
C VAL A 27 -9.87 -24.04 -26.30
N GLU A 28 -8.98 -23.19 -25.80
CA GLU A 28 -8.17 -23.48 -24.63
C GLU A 28 -8.96 -23.20 -23.36
N ILE A 29 -8.95 -24.13 -22.43
CA ILE A 29 -9.42 -23.90 -21.07
C ILE A 29 -8.20 -23.97 -20.17
N ARG A 30 -7.98 -22.92 -19.36
CA ARG A 30 -6.93 -22.87 -18.34
C ARG A 30 -7.55 -22.73 -16.96
N VAL A 31 -7.02 -23.52 -16.05
CA VAL A 31 -7.35 -23.44 -14.61
C VAL A 31 -6.09 -23.06 -13.88
N ASP A 32 -6.13 -21.90 -13.23
CA ASP A 32 -5.10 -21.44 -12.32
C ASP A 32 -5.60 -21.54 -10.89
N ILE A 33 -4.78 -22.11 -10.01
CA ILE A 33 -5.05 -22.22 -8.57
C ILE A 33 -3.84 -21.65 -7.84
N LEU A 34 -4.06 -20.65 -7.01
CA LEU A 34 -3.11 -20.24 -5.98
C LEU A 34 -3.64 -20.77 -4.65
N THR A 35 -2.91 -21.68 -4.05
CA THR A 35 -3.30 -22.25 -2.74
C THR A 35 -2.99 -21.26 -1.62
N ASP A 36 -3.74 -21.36 -0.55
CA ASP A 36 -3.47 -20.70 0.72
C ASP A 36 -2.56 -21.55 1.64
N ASN A 37 -2.66 -21.33 2.95
CA ASN A 37 -1.92 -22.07 3.97
C ASN A 37 -2.37 -23.55 4.13
N TYR A 38 -3.41 -23.95 3.40
CA TYR A 38 -4.01 -25.28 3.47
C TYR A 38 -4.18 -25.90 2.07
N GLY A 39 -3.18 -25.77 1.21
CA GLY A 39 -3.24 -26.23 -0.18
C GLY A 39 -3.69 -27.67 -0.36
N TYR A 40 -3.40 -28.55 0.61
CA TYR A 40 -3.80 -29.96 0.58
C TYR A 40 -5.32 -30.20 0.68
N GLU A 41 -6.12 -29.19 1.05
CA GLU A 41 -7.58 -29.24 1.14
C GLU A 41 -8.24 -28.96 -0.21
N ASN A 42 -7.51 -28.30 -1.12
CA ASN A 42 -8.05 -27.83 -2.38
C ASN A 42 -7.91 -28.90 -3.48
N ARG A 43 -9.00 -29.22 -4.14
CA ARG A 43 -9.01 -30.06 -5.34
C ARG A 43 -10.09 -29.61 -6.31
N TRP A 44 -9.90 -29.91 -7.57
CA TRP A 44 -10.84 -29.52 -8.61
C TRP A 44 -10.93 -30.53 -9.73
N THR A 45 -12.04 -30.47 -10.47
CA THR A 45 -12.25 -31.24 -11.71
C THR A 45 -12.85 -30.35 -12.79
N LEU A 46 -12.46 -30.61 -14.02
CA LEU A 46 -13.09 -30.10 -15.23
C LEU A 46 -13.63 -31.32 -15.97
N SER A 47 -14.94 -31.37 -16.21
CA SER A 47 -15.59 -32.48 -16.88
C SER A 47 -16.55 -32.02 -17.98
N TYR A 48 -16.91 -32.94 -18.89
CA TYR A 48 -18.06 -32.70 -19.77
C TYR A 48 -19.38 -32.91 -19.00
N GLU A 49 -20.49 -32.41 -19.51
CA GLU A 49 -21.81 -32.59 -18.90
C GLU A 49 -22.20 -34.05 -18.68
N ASN A 50 -21.63 -34.98 -19.45
CA ASN A 50 -21.84 -36.41 -19.27
C ASN A 50 -21.03 -37.03 -18.11
N GLY A 51 -20.20 -36.19 -17.41
CA GLY A 51 -19.37 -36.56 -16.29
C GLY A 51 -17.98 -37.11 -16.65
N ASP A 52 -17.61 -37.16 -17.96
CA ASP A 52 -16.27 -37.57 -18.37
C ASP A 52 -15.26 -36.49 -17.99
N ILE A 53 -14.27 -36.81 -17.16
CA ILE A 53 -13.24 -35.85 -16.70
C ILE A 53 -12.32 -35.50 -17.84
N VAL A 54 -12.18 -34.17 -18.09
CA VAL A 54 -11.28 -33.59 -19.09
C VAL A 54 -9.92 -33.28 -18.46
N MET A 55 -9.94 -32.69 -17.24
CA MET A 55 -8.76 -32.29 -16.50
C MET A 55 -9.08 -32.24 -15.00
N GLN A 56 -8.10 -32.42 -14.14
CA GLN A 56 -8.28 -32.33 -12.69
C GLN A 56 -6.97 -31.98 -12.00
N GLY A 57 -7.05 -31.42 -10.79
CA GLY A 57 -5.89 -31.09 -9.97
C GLY A 57 -6.17 -31.16 -8.47
N GLY A 58 -5.11 -31.17 -7.67
CA GLY A 58 -5.21 -31.23 -6.20
C GLY A 58 -5.69 -32.55 -5.63
N GLN A 59 -5.86 -33.59 -6.45
CA GLN A 59 -6.36 -34.88 -5.99
C GLN A 59 -5.40 -35.52 -4.97
N GLU A 60 -5.97 -36.18 -3.94
CA GLU A 60 -5.21 -36.84 -2.86
C GLU A 60 -4.37 -35.87 -2.00
N GLY A 61 -4.70 -34.56 -1.97
CA GLY A 61 -4.00 -33.56 -1.14
C GLY A 61 -2.57 -33.25 -1.58
N VAL A 62 -2.30 -33.31 -2.89
CA VAL A 62 -0.95 -33.13 -3.46
C VAL A 62 -0.52 -31.66 -3.61
N TYR A 63 -1.41 -30.69 -3.38
CA TYR A 63 -1.06 -29.28 -3.49
C TYR A 63 -0.29 -28.81 -2.25
N GLU A 64 0.80 -28.09 -2.50
CA GLU A 64 1.59 -27.43 -1.46
C GLU A 64 0.97 -26.08 -1.12
N ASN A 65 1.26 -25.56 0.07
CA ASN A 65 0.76 -24.28 0.54
C ASN A 65 1.36 -23.12 -0.28
N PHE A 66 0.63 -22.03 -0.45
CA PHE A 66 1.05 -20.80 -1.13
C PHE A 66 1.69 -21.03 -2.52
N THR A 67 1.21 -22.03 -3.24
CA THR A 67 1.81 -22.46 -4.51
C THR A 67 0.84 -22.22 -5.66
N ASN A 68 1.35 -21.64 -6.74
CA ASN A 68 0.57 -21.42 -7.96
C ASN A 68 0.63 -22.64 -8.88
N TYR A 69 -0.52 -23.16 -9.26
CA TYR A 69 -0.70 -24.25 -10.19
C TYR A 69 -1.51 -23.79 -11.39
N SER A 70 -0.98 -24.01 -12.59
CA SER A 70 -1.64 -23.66 -13.86
C SER A 70 -1.69 -24.88 -14.75
N GLN A 71 -2.88 -25.20 -15.28
CA GLN A 71 -3.09 -26.32 -16.20
C GLN A 71 -4.00 -25.90 -17.34
N THR A 72 -3.70 -26.38 -18.55
CA THR A 72 -4.44 -26.07 -19.77
C THR A 72 -4.86 -27.33 -20.52
N VAL A 73 -6.01 -27.25 -21.18
CA VAL A 73 -6.52 -28.30 -22.09
C VAL A 73 -7.27 -27.68 -23.26
N CYS A 74 -7.18 -28.29 -24.44
CA CYS A 74 -7.99 -27.91 -25.60
C CYS A 74 -9.26 -28.77 -25.66
N VAL A 75 -10.43 -28.11 -25.72
CA VAL A 75 -11.73 -28.76 -25.94
C VAL A 75 -12.34 -28.29 -27.23
N ALA A 76 -13.22 -29.10 -27.85
CA ALA A 76 -13.89 -28.70 -29.05
C ALA A 76 -14.78 -27.47 -28.84
N ASN A 77 -14.85 -26.57 -29.83
CA ASN A 77 -15.86 -25.51 -29.84
C ASN A 77 -17.26 -26.13 -29.67
N GLU A 78 -18.17 -25.35 -29.08
CA GLU A 78 -19.55 -25.77 -28.84
C GLU A 78 -19.67 -26.96 -27.86
N THR A 79 -18.74 -27.06 -26.90
CA THR A 79 -18.75 -28.08 -25.85
C THR A 79 -19.09 -27.42 -24.52
N SER A 80 -20.02 -28.00 -23.79
CA SER A 80 -20.29 -27.61 -22.40
C SER A 80 -19.31 -28.36 -21.48
N VAL A 81 -18.63 -27.61 -20.62
CA VAL A 81 -17.76 -28.17 -19.59
C VAL A 81 -18.18 -27.65 -18.21
N VAL A 82 -18.05 -28.54 -17.23
CA VAL A 82 -18.36 -28.23 -15.82
C VAL A 82 -17.06 -28.21 -15.04
N PHE A 83 -16.75 -27.07 -14.45
CA PHE A 83 -15.66 -26.91 -13.51
C PHE A 83 -16.21 -27.01 -12.09
N GLU A 84 -15.62 -27.86 -11.29
CA GLU A 84 -15.99 -28.07 -9.89
C GLU A 84 -14.73 -27.91 -9.04
N ILE A 85 -14.80 -27.08 -8.03
CA ILE A 85 -13.73 -26.89 -7.05
C ILE A 85 -14.26 -27.25 -5.66
N TYR A 86 -13.41 -27.89 -4.89
CA TYR A 86 -13.72 -28.40 -3.56
C TYR A 86 -12.68 -27.92 -2.58
N ASP A 87 -13.16 -27.55 -1.42
CA ASP A 87 -12.41 -27.32 -0.21
C ASP A 87 -12.89 -28.31 0.86
N ASP A 88 -11.99 -29.15 1.36
CA ASP A 88 -12.40 -30.27 2.24
C ASP A 88 -12.80 -29.80 3.65
N TYR A 89 -12.39 -28.59 4.06
CA TYR A 89 -12.78 -27.97 5.34
C TYR A 89 -13.98 -27.04 5.21
N GLY A 90 -14.21 -26.47 4.02
CA GLY A 90 -15.38 -25.66 3.71
C GLY A 90 -15.29 -24.22 4.18
N ASP A 91 -14.09 -23.74 4.44
CA ASP A 91 -13.80 -22.34 4.80
C ASP A 91 -13.24 -21.54 3.62
N GLY A 92 -13.10 -22.17 2.45
CA GLY A 92 -12.67 -21.57 1.19
C GLY A 92 -11.15 -21.42 1.08
N ILE A 93 -10.69 -20.81 -0.01
CA ILE A 93 -9.26 -20.56 -0.22
C ILE A 93 -8.95 -19.15 0.27
N TYR A 94 -8.29 -19.00 1.41
CA TYR A 94 -8.01 -17.69 1.99
C TYR A 94 -7.07 -16.86 1.11
N ALA A 95 -7.28 -15.54 1.12
CA ALA A 95 -6.39 -14.61 0.45
C ALA A 95 -4.93 -14.77 0.92
N PRO A 96 -3.91 -14.70 0.01
CA PRO A 96 -4.02 -14.33 -1.40
C PRO A 96 -4.45 -15.47 -2.33
N GLY A 97 -4.82 -16.65 -1.78
CA GLY A 97 -5.25 -17.81 -2.54
C GLY A 97 -6.59 -17.62 -3.28
N GLY A 98 -6.83 -18.47 -4.26
CA GLY A 98 -8.06 -18.49 -5.04
C GLY A 98 -7.94 -19.35 -6.29
N TYR A 99 -9.02 -19.41 -7.07
CA TYR A 99 -9.02 -20.06 -8.37
C TYR A 99 -9.42 -19.08 -9.47
N TRP A 100 -8.90 -19.33 -10.67
CA TRP A 100 -9.25 -18.59 -11.89
C TRP A 100 -9.42 -19.59 -13.03
N LEU A 101 -10.59 -19.55 -13.66
CA LEU A 101 -10.92 -20.35 -14.84
C LEU A 101 -10.94 -19.45 -16.06
N TYR A 102 -10.18 -19.81 -17.08
CA TYR A 102 -10.07 -19.07 -18.33
C TYR A 102 -10.52 -19.90 -19.52
N VAL A 103 -11.13 -19.24 -20.50
CA VAL A 103 -11.40 -19.80 -21.83
C VAL A 103 -10.72 -18.88 -22.84
N ASP A 104 -9.76 -19.41 -23.62
CA ASP A 104 -8.89 -18.63 -24.52
C ASP A 104 -8.32 -17.35 -23.87
N ASP A 105 -7.72 -17.49 -22.69
CA ASP A 105 -7.18 -16.43 -21.85
C ASP A 105 -8.20 -15.44 -21.27
N PHE A 106 -9.52 -15.70 -21.42
CA PHE A 106 -10.55 -14.91 -20.73
C PHE A 106 -10.94 -15.51 -19.43
N LEU A 107 -10.88 -14.72 -18.39
CA LEU A 107 -11.39 -15.09 -17.08
C LEU A 107 -12.91 -15.25 -17.16
N VAL A 108 -13.39 -16.48 -16.95
CA VAL A 108 -14.82 -16.83 -16.97
C VAL A 108 -15.38 -17.11 -15.57
N SER A 109 -14.52 -17.51 -14.64
CA SER A 109 -14.89 -17.70 -13.23
C SER A 109 -13.69 -17.52 -12.34
N SER A 110 -13.89 -17.00 -11.15
CA SER A 110 -12.89 -16.97 -10.07
C SER A 110 -13.60 -16.96 -8.71
N GLY A 111 -12.91 -17.38 -7.67
CA GLY A 111 -13.40 -17.36 -6.29
C GLY A 111 -12.26 -17.63 -5.31
N SER A 112 -12.55 -17.42 -4.03
CA SER A 112 -11.61 -17.59 -2.93
C SER A 112 -12.33 -18.14 -1.68
N ASP A 113 -12.44 -17.36 -0.62
CA ASP A 113 -13.08 -17.69 0.66
C ASP A 113 -14.61 -17.88 0.58
N ASP A 114 -15.22 -17.48 -0.52
CA ASP A 114 -16.66 -17.64 -0.79
C ASP A 114 -17.06 -19.02 -1.36
N ILE A 115 -16.10 -19.91 -1.66
CA ILE A 115 -16.35 -21.23 -2.25
C ILE A 115 -17.11 -22.14 -1.27
N GLY A 116 -16.85 -22.02 0.05
CA GLY A 116 -17.30 -23.00 1.04
C GLY A 116 -16.77 -24.41 0.73
N PHE A 117 -17.53 -25.44 1.00
CA PHE A 117 -17.11 -26.82 0.70
C PHE A 117 -17.07 -27.15 -0.80
N TYR A 118 -17.75 -26.36 -1.63
CA TYR A 118 -17.94 -26.71 -3.03
C TYR A 118 -18.50 -25.54 -3.83
N ALA A 119 -17.91 -25.30 -4.99
CA ALA A 119 -18.43 -24.42 -6.02
C ALA A 119 -18.44 -25.12 -7.38
N THR A 120 -19.45 -24.85 -8.19
CA THR A 120 -19.56 -25.38 -9.56
C THR A 120 -19.83 -24.27 -10.55
N PHE A 121 -19.22 -24.39 -11.71
CA PHE A 121 -19.36 -23.44 -12.80
C PHE A 121 -19.48 -24.19 -14.13
N THR A 122 -20.45 -23.83 -14.98
CA THR A 122 -20.64 -24.42 -16.30
C THR A 122 -20.29 -23.42 -17.39
N ALA A 123 -19.26 -23.73 -18.19
CA ALA A 123 -18.90 -22.99 -19.38
C ALA A 123 -19.50 -23.64 -20.61
N ASN A 124 -20.33 -22.91 -21.36
CA ASN A 124 -20.88 -23.36 -22.65
C ASN A 124 -20.09 -22.72 -23.79
N THR A 125 -19.82 -23.49 -24.83
CA THR A 125 -19.06 -23.04 -25.98
C THR A 125 -19.88 -22.70 -27.25
N PRO A 126 -21.23 -22.81 -27.33
CA PRO A 126 -21.93 -22.19 -28.44
C PRO A 126 -21.99 -20.67 -28.25
N CYS A 127 -21.51 -19.92 -29.23
CA CYS A 127 -21.64 -18.48 -29.25
C CYS A 127 -23.08 -18.06 -29.65
N GLU A 128 -23.99 -18.02 -28.69
CA GLU A 128 -25.33 -17.44 -28.90
C GLU A 128 -25.35 -15.89 -28.81
N THR A 129 -24.17 -15.28 -28.76
CA THR A 129 -23.98 -13.86 -28.49
C THR A 129 -24.63 -12.96 -29.52
N SER A 130 -24.57 -13.31 -30.82
CA SER A 130 -25.19 -12.50 -31.89
C SER A 130 -26.71 -12.41 -31.72
N ALA A 131 -27.38 -13.53 -31.45
CA ALA A 131 -28.81 -13.55 -31.20
C ALA A 131 -29.20 -12.71 -29.97
N ASN A 132 -28.45 -12.85 -28.87
CA ASN A 132 -28.68 -12.08 -27.64
C ASN A 132 -28.44 -10.58 -27.84
N LEU A 133 -27.47 -10.18 -28.64
CA LEU A 133 -27.24 -8.76 -28.98
C LEU A 133 -28.40 -8.21 -29.82
N ILE A 134 -28.89 -8.97 -30.82
CA ILE A 134 -30.04 -8.57 -31.64
C ILE A 134 -31.31 -8.45 -30.79
N ASP A 135 -31.58 -9.40 -29.91
CA ASP A 135 -32.73 -9.40 -29.01
C ASP A 135 -32.68 -8.21 -28.07
N LEU A 136 -31.50 -7.93 -27.48
CA LEU A 136 -31.29 -6.78 -26.61
C LEU A 136 -31.47 -5.45 -27.34
N GLN A 137 -30.95 -5.33 -28.58
CA GLN A 137 -31.11 -4.17 -29.42
C GLN A 137 -32.60 -3.92 -29.78
N ASN A 138 -33.34 -4.97 -30.16
CA ASN A 138 -34.74 -4.92 -30.46
C ASN A 138 -35.57 -4.46 -29.26
N HIS A 139 -35.20 -4.95 -28.06
CA HIS A 139 -35.82 -4.52 -26.81
C HIS A 139 -35.60 -3.04 -26.53
N ILE A 140 -34.34 -2.55 -26.65
CA ILE A 140 -33.97 -1.13 -26.46
C ILE A 140 -34.73 -0.23 -27.43
N ASN A 141 -34.86 -0.65 -28.70
CA ASN A 141 -35.52 0.10 -29.74
C ASN A 141 -37.07 -0.07 -29.75
N GLY A 142 -37.61 -0.81 -28.78
CA GLY A 142 -39.08 -1.02 -28.67
C GLY A 142 -39.70 -1.86 -29.77
N ILE A 143 -38.91 -2.64 -30.52
CA ILE A 143 -39.34 -3.57 -31.55
C ILE A 143 -39.95 -4.82 -30.91
N ASP A 144 -39.27 -5.39 -29.92
CA ASP A 144 -39.71 -6.50 -29.11
C ASP A 144 -39.60 -6.17 -27.61
N THR A 145 -40.31 -6.94 -26.77
CA THR A 145 -40.28 -6.75 -25.31
C THR A 145 -39.75 -8.00 -24.62
N LEU A 146 -38.53 -7.91 -24.03
CA LEU A 146 -37.96 -8.98 -23.20
C LEU A 146 -38.49 -8.89 -21.78
N THR A 147 -38.76 -10.05 -21.18
CA THR A 147 -39.08 -10.19 -19.75
C THR A 147 -37.81 -10.05 -18.89
N GLN A 148 -37.96 -9.78 -17.60
CA GLN A 148 -36.84 -9.69 -16.67
C GLN A 148 -35.97 -10.96 -16.63
N PRO A 149 -36.55 -12.21 -16.61
CA PRO A 149 -35.75 -13.42 -16.71
C PRO A 149 -34.93 -13.52 -18.01
N GLN A 150 -35.47 -13.11 -19.16
CA GLN A 150 -34.74 -13.12 -20.43
C GLN A 150 -33.59 -12.11 -20.42
N LEU A 151 -33.81 -10.92 -19.87
CA LEU A 151 -32.72 -9.92 -19.72
C LEU A 151 -31.62 -10.40 -18.79
N LEU A 152 -31.93 -11.13 -17.73
CA LEU A 152 -30.95 -11.76 -16.85
C LEU A 152 -30.21 -12.91 -17.52
N SER A 153 -30.91 -13.71 -18.36
CA SER A 153 -30.24 -14.75 -19.16
C SER A 153 -29.25 -14.15 -20.16
N ILE A 154 -29.60 -13.02 -20.81
CA ILE A 154 -28.68 -12.28 -21.71
C ILE A 154 -27.48 -11.75 -20.91
N ARG A 155 -27.69 -11.18 -19.71
CA ARG A 155 -26.61 -10.78 -18.80
C ARG A 155 -25.62 -11.94 -18.59
N ASP A 156 -26.16 -13.10 -18.24
CA ASP A 156 -25.34 -14.29 -17.94
C ASP A 156 -24.52 -14.75 -19.13
N VAL A 157 -25.07 -14.68 -20.35
CA VAL A 157 -24.30 -14.96 -21.58
C VAL A 157 -23.12 -14.02 -21.74
N PHE A 158 -23.30 -12.71 -21.54
CA PHE A 158 -22.17 -11.76 -21.66
C PHE A 158 -21.13 -11.93 -20.55
N GLN A 159 -21.54 -12.32 -19.36
CA GLN A 159 -20.61 -12.63 -18.27
C GLN A 159 -19.83 -13.94 -18.51
N LEU A 160 -20.51 -14.97 -19.01
CA LEU A 160 -19.94 -16.30 -19.17
C LEU A 160 -19.19 -16.51 -20.48
N GLN A 161 -19.51 -15.71 -21.53
CA GLN A 161 -18.97 -15.89 -22.87
C GLN A 161 -18.50 -14.57 -23.52
N PRO A 162 -17.70 -13.74 -22.83
CA PRO A 162 -17.28 -12.46 -23.38
C PRO A 162 -16.44 -12.62 -24.67
N ILE A 163 -15.71 -13.75 -24.81
CA ILE A 163 -14.89 -14.05 -25.99
C ILE A 163 -15.70 -14.10 -27.28
N CYS A 164 -16.97 -14.49 -27.22
CA CYS A 164 -17.84 -14.54 -28.37
C CYS A 164 -18.16 -13.18 -28.99
N LEU A 165 -17.73 -12.09 -28.35
CA LEU A 165 -17.80 -10.74 -28.92
C LEU A 165 -16.65 -10.41 -29.89
N ARG A 166 -15.62 -11.24 -30.03
CA ARG A 166 -14.38 -10.90 -30.77
C ARG A 166 -14.48 -10.93 -32.28
N ASP A 167 -15.51 -11.56 -32.84
CA ASP A 167 -15.67 -11.50 -34.29
C ASP A 167 -16.18 -10.12 -34.75
N GLN A 168 -15.86 -9.73 -35.99
CA GLN A 168 -16.17 -8.41 -36.51
C GLN A 168 -17.67 -8.06 -36.46
N GLU A 169 -18.55 -9.03 -36.70
CA GLU A 169 -19.99 -8.81 -36.68
C GLU A 169 -20.48 -8.48 -35.29
N ASN A 170 -20.06 -9.25 -34.28
CA ASN A 170 -20.41 -9.02 -32.88
C ASN A 170 -19.80 -7.75 -32.30
N ILE A 171 -18.57 -7.37 -32.71
CA ILE A 171 -17.97 -6.08 -32.32
C ILE A 171 -18.84 -4.91 -32.77
N LEU A 172 -19.25 -4.90 -34.04
CA LEU A 172 -20.10 -3.84 -34.61
C LEU A 172 -21.50 -3.82 -33.98
N LEU A 173 -22.05 -4.99 -33.74
CA LEU A 173 -23.38 -5.14 -33.13
C LEU A 173 -23.35 -4.69 -31.65
N ALA A 174 -22.35 -5.09 -30.87
CA ALA A 174 -22.16 -4.66 -29.48
C ALA A 174 -22.02 -3.14 -29.38
N LYS A 175 -21.26 -2.52 -30.29
CA LYS A 175 -21.14 -1.06 -30.38
C LYS A 175 -22.49 -0.40 -30.66
N SER A 176 -23.23 -0.91 -31.62
CA SER A 176 -24.57 -0.40 -31.96
C SER A 176 -25.56 -0.54 -30.80
N VAL A 177 -25.55 -1.66 -30.09
CA VAL A 177 -26.43 -1.89 -28.90
C VAL A 177 -26.14 -0.87 -27.80
N ILE A 178 -24.86 -0.59 -27.54
CA ILE A 178 -24.46 0.39 -26.52
C ILE A 178 -24.86 1.81 -26.94
N GLU A 179 -24.64 2.19 -28.20
CA GLU A 179 -25.04 3.48 -28.75
C GLU A 179 -26.58 3.66 -28.73
N ASP A 180 -27.34 2.64 -29.10
CA ASP A 180 -28.78 2.64 -29.01
C ASP A 180 -29.26 2.81 -27.57
N TYR A 181 -28.69 2.09 -26.63
CA TYR A 181 -29.00 2.22 -25.21
C TYR A 181 -28.77 3.66 -24.72
N ASP A 182 -27.58 4.20 -24.97
CA ASP A 182 -27.22 5.56 -24.56
C ASP A 182 -28.16 6.63 -25.19
N SER A 183 -28.63 6.39 -26.42
CA SER A 183 -29.54 7.28 -27.12
C SER A 183 -30.98 7.16 -26.64
N GLN A 184 -31.49 5.96 -26.37
CA GLN A 184 -32.89 5.72 -26.06
C GLN A 184 -33.21 5.75 -24.56
N VAL A 185 -32.27 5.32 -23.74
CA VAL A 185 -32.40 5.18 -22.28
C VAL A 185 -31.55 6.21 -21.53
N GLY A 186 -30.37 6.52 -22.05
CA GLY A 186 -29.37 7.39 -21.44
C GLY A 186 -28.17 6.59 -20.92
N PRO A 187 -27.10 7.28 -20.48
CA PRO A 187 -25.92 6.62 -19.99
C PRO A 187 -26.22 5.73 -18.78
N LEU A 188 -25.49 4.62 -18.68
CA LEU A 188 -25.70 3.60 -17.66
C LEU A 188 -25.57 4.15 -16.24
N PHE A 189 -24.69 5.13 -16.05
CA PHE A 189 -24.49 5.84 -14.78
C PHE A 189 -24.73 7.34 -14.96
N SER A 190 -25.46 7.95 -14.03
CA SER A 190 -25.77 9.37 -14.05
C SER A 190 -24.63 10.22 -13.49
N THR A 191 -24.78 11.57 -13.51
CA THR A 191 -23.74 12.52 -13.08
C THR A 191 -23.27 12.31 -11.62
N PRO A 192 -22.02 12.67 -11.27
CA PRO A 192 -21.41 12.38 -9.95
C PRO A 192 -22.25 12.81 -8.75
N ASN A 193 -22.91 13.98 -8.84
CA ASN A 193 -23.71 14.54 -7.76
C ASN A 193 -25.05 13.84 -7.54
N THR A 194 -25.49 13.02 -8.48
CA THR A 194 -26.77 12.30 -8.47
C THR A 194 -26.62 10.80 -8.72
N VAL A 195 -25.42 10.28 -8.63
CA VAL A 195 -25.17 8.85 -8.83
C VAL A 195 -25.84 8.07 -7.70
N ASN A 196 -27.05 7.68 -7.98
CA ASN A 196 -27.79 6.75 -7.16
C ASN A 196 -27.55 5.34 -7.68
N GLY A 197 -26.39 4.77 -7.60
CA GLY A 197 -26.12 3.43 -8.08
C GLY A 197 -27.34 2.50 -8.09
N PHE A 198 -27.26 1.39 -8.73
CA PHE A 198 -28.38 0.45 -8.73
C PHE A 198 -27.95 -0.94 -8.24
N SER A 199 -28.89 -1.66 -7.61
CA SER A 199 -28.60 -2.93 -6.95
C SER A 199 -28.07 -3.99 -7.94
N LYS A 200 -26.99 -4.65 -7.56
CA LYS A 200 -26.49 -5.85 -8.22
C LYS A 200 -27.46 -7.03 -8.08
N ASP A 201 -28.16 -7.11 -6.94
CA ASP A 201 -29.09 -8.21 -6.64
C ASP A 201 -30.41 -8.05 -7.44
N PRO A 202 -30.74 -9.03 -8.32
CA PRO A 202 -32.00 -9.01 -9.06
C PRO A 202 -33.23 -9.25 -8.18
N VAL A 203 -33.07 -9.83 -7.00
CA VAL A 203 -34.19 -10.06 -6.06
C VAL A 203 -34.54 -8.76 -5.33
N ALA A 204 -33.51 -8.03 -4.87
CA ALA A 204 -33.72 -6.76 -4.18
C ALA A 204 -34.25 -5.65 -5.10
N ALA A 205 -33.91 -5.68 -6.40
CA ALA A 205 -34.36 -4.71 -7.39
C ALA A 205 -34.75 -5.39 -8.73
N PRO A 206 -35.93 -6.04 -8.80
CA PRO A 206 -36.30 -6.92 -9.90
C PRO A 206 -36.52 -6.22 -11.25
N GLY A 207 -36.75 -4.91 -11.27
CA GLY A 207 -37.04 -4.15 -12.51
C GLY A 207 -35.82 -3.71 -13.32
N LEU A 208 -34.60 -4.06 -12.94
CA LEU A 208 -33.34 -3.53 -13.51
C LEU A 208 -32.60 -4.55 -14.41
N GLY A 209 -33.30 -5.50 -15.03
CA GLY A 209 -32.67 -6.50 -15.88
C GLY A 209 -31.91 -5.91 -17.07
N LEU A 210 -32.48 -4.89 -17.73
CA LEU A 210 -31.84 -4.21 -18.86
C LEU A 210 -30.52 -3.55 -18.41
N GLN A 211 -30.51 -2.80 -17.31
CA GLN A 211 -29.30 -2.15 -16.81
C GLN A 211 -28.21 -3.16 -16.46
N ARG A 212 -28.58 -4.30 -15.84
CA ARG A 212 -27.62 -5.38 -15.53
C ARG A 212 -27.08 -6.04 -16.80
N ALA A 213 -27.89 -6.27 -17.83
CA ALA A 213 -27.45 -6.79 -19.10
C ALA A 213 -26.45 -5.81 -19.78
N MET A 214 -26.72 -4.51 -19.71
CA MET A 214 -25.82 -3.48 -20.25
C MET A 214 -24.52 -3.35 -19.47
N VAL A 215 -24.53 -3.51 -18.12
CA VAL A 215 -23.28 -3.60 -17.34
C VAL A 215 -22.46 -4.79 -17.80
N ALA A 216 -23.07 -5.96 -17.94
CA ALA A 216 -22.38 -7.17 -18.38
C ALA A 216 -21.83 -7.01 -19.81
N LEU A 217 -22.60 -6.43 -20.72
CA LEU A 217 -22.14 -6.16 -22.09
C LEU A 217 -20.96 -5.19 -22.12
N GLN A 218 -21.05 -4.05 -21.41
CA GLN A 218 -19.94 -3.08 -21.41
C GLN A 218 -18.70 -3.66 -20.74
N GLN A 219 -18.85 -4.46 -19.69
CA GLN A 219 -17.72 -5.16 -19.06
C GLN A 219 -17.11 -6.20 -20.01
N ALA A 220 -17.94 -6.98 -20.70
CA ALA A 220 -17.49 -7.96 -21.70
C ALA A 220 -16.76 -7.30 -22.90
N VAL A 221 -17.23 -6.14 -23.36
CA VAL A 221 -16.53 -5.34 -24.37
C VAL A 221 -15.15 -4.91 -23.86
N LEU A 222 -15.09 -4.40 -22.63
CA LEU A 222 -13.82 -3.98 -22.03
C LEU A 222 -12.85 -5.17 -21.92
N ASP A 223 -13.34 -6.32 -21.47
CA ASP A 223 -12.50 -7.49 -21.21
C ASP A 223 -12.11 -8.23 -22.52
N ALA A 224 -13.02 -8.40 -23.45
CA ALA A 224 -12.81 -9.23 -24.63
C ALA A 224 -12.47 -8.47 -25.92
N ILE A 225 -13.00 -7.28 -26.12
CA ILE A 225 -12.78 -6.51 -27.37
C ILE A 225 -11.60 -5.55 -27.21
N MET A 226 -11.48 -4.89 -26.06
CA MET A 226 -10.40 -3.92 -25.84
C MET A 226 -9.08 -4.62 -25.50
N THR A 227 -8.57 -5.41 -26.45
CA THR A 227 -7.33 -6.18 -26.33
C THR A 227 -6.39 -5.93 -27.53
N PRO A 228 -5.07 -6.10 -27.36
CA PRO A 228 -4.10 -5.92 -28.44
C PRO A 228 -4.40 -6.78 -29.68
N GLU A 229 -4.90 -8.00 -29.51
CA GLU A 229 -5.20 -8.94 -30.56
C GLU A 229 -6.38 -8.47 -31.43
N VAL A 230 -7.47 -8.00 -30.77
CA VAL A 230 -8.64 -7.46 -31.48
C VAL A 230 -8.30 -6.13 -32.15
N TYR A 231 -7.51 -5.28 -31.47
CA TYR A 231 -7.03 -4.04 -32.08
C TYR A 231 -6.17 -4.30 -33.33
N ALA A 232 -5.27 -5.27 -33.27
CA ALA A 232 -4.45 -5.63 -34.46
C ALA A 232 -5.28 -6.15 -35.62
N ALA A 233 -6.42 -6.81 -35.34
CA ALA A 233 -7.32 -7.32 -36.36
C ALA A 233 -8.30 -6.27 -36.92
N TYR A 234 -8.80 -5.38 -36.04
CA TYR A 234 -9.90 -4.44 -36.36
C TYR A 234 -9.67 -3.06 -35.71
N PRO A 235 -8.58 -2.35 -36.01
CA PRO A 235 -8.24 -1.07 -35.38
C PRO A 235 -9.33 0.00 -35.57
N GLU A 236 -9.99 0.02 -36.72
CA GLU A 236 -11.03 0.99 -37.07
C GLU A 236 -12.32 0.84 -36.22
N HIS A 237 -12.50 -0.31 -35.56
CA HIS A 237 -13.67 -0.54 -34.71
C HIS A 237 -13.40 -0.13 -33.26
N ILE A 238 -12.14 -0.08 -32.85
CA ILE A 238 -11.68 0.30 -31.52
C ILE A 238 -11.48 1.81 -31.42
N ASP A 239 -10.87 2.41 -32.46
CA ASP A 239 -10.61 3.85 -32.48
C ASP A 239 -11.91 4.66 -32.38
N GLY A 240 -11.91 5.67 -31.50
CA GLY A 240 -13.07 6.53 -31.27
C GLY A 240 -14.21 5.87 -30.48
N TRP A 241 -14.05 4.64 -29.95
CA TRP A 241 -15.09 4.02 -29.15
C TRP A 241 -15.07 4.53 -27.72
N VAL A 242 -16.05 5.37 -27.36
CA VAL A 242 -16.23 5.99 -26.04
C VAL A 242 -17.43 5.38 -25.33
N PHE A 243 -17.29 5.04 -24.06
CA PHE A 243 -18.43 4.76 -23.20
C PHE A 243 -18.93 6.06 -22.56
N ASN A 244 -20.19 6.41 -22.76
CA ASN A 244 -20.77 7.67 -22.27
C ASN A 244 -20.71 7.81 -20.74
N SER A 245 -20.68 6.70 -20.01
CA SER A 245 -20.46 6.70 -18.56
C SER A 245 -19.08 7.25 -18.14
N SER A 246 -18.11 7.33 -19.08
CA SER A 246 -16.81 7.99 -18.84
C SER A 246 -16.94 9.47 -18.49
N TYR A 247 -17.99 10.15 -18.99
CA TYR A 247 -18.27 11.55 -18.65
C TYR A 247 -18.62 11.74 -17.16
N THR A 248 -19.15 10.69 -16.54
CA THR A 248 -19.47 10.67 -15.11
C THR A 248 -18.27 10.25 -14.28
N PHE A 249 -17.65 9.14 -14.67
CA PHE A 249 -16.50 8.57 -13.96
C PHE A 249 -15.72 7.62 -14.90
N PRO A 250 -14.38 7.69 -14.96
CA PRO A 250 -13.47 8.51 -14.14
C PRO A 250 -13.40 9.99 -14.53
N GLY A 251 -13.98 10.40 -15.62
CA GLY A 251 -14.03 11.76 -16.08
C GLY A 251 -13.52 11.93 -17.51
N TYR A 252 -14.25 12.73 -18.29
CA TYR A 252 -13.89 13.03 -19.66
C TYR A 252 -12.89 14.19 -19.75
N VAL A 253 -11.95 14.06 -20.65
CA VAL A 253 -11.09 15.13 -21.15
C VAL A 253 -11.00 15.04 -22.67
N ALA A 254 -10.94 16.18 -23.34
CA ALA A 254 -10.71 16.18 -24.80
C ALA A 254 -9.29 15.67 -25.13
N PRO A 255 -9.12 14.93 -26.22
CA PRO A 255 -7.80 14.53 -26.68
C PRO A 255 -6.94 15.78 -27.01
N PRO A 256 -5.61 15.65 -27.03
CA PRO A 256 -4.71 16.73 -27.44
C PRO A 256 -5.08 17.29 -28.81
N THR A 257 -4.96 18.58 -29.00
CA THR A 257 -5.21 19.24 -30.31
C THR A 257 -4.20 18.79 -31.40
N ASP A 258 -3.01 18.41 -30.99
CA ASP A 258 -1.99 17.78 -31.80
C ASP A 258 -1.67 16.39 -31.22
N PRO A 259 -2.22 15.31 -31.77
CA PRO A 259 -2.03 13.95 -31.29
C PRO A 259 -0.60 13.41 -31.56
N THR A 260 0.26 14.16 -32.28
CA THR A 260 1.63 13.75 -32.55
C THR A 260 2.63 14.23 -31.50
N VAL A 261 2.20 15.06 -30.56
CA VAL A 261 3.06 15.51 -29.46
C VAL A 261 3.36 14.32 -28.54
N SER A 262 4.65 14.16 -28.25
CA SER A 262 5.16 13.13 -27.35
C SER A 262 5.69 13.78 -26.08
N HIS A 263 5.31 13.20 -24.94
CA HIS A 263 5.76 13.62 -23.62
C HIS A 263 6.72 12.57 -23.05
N SER A 264 7.95 12.99 -22.71
CA SER A 264 8.93 12.12 -22.04
C SER A 264 8.82 12.24 -20.54
N VAL A 265 8.80 11.10 -19.84
CA VAL A 265 8.71 10.99 -18.40
C VAL A 265 9.77 10.04 -17.88
N LEU A 266 10.41 10.38 -16.77
CA LEU A 266 11.31 9.49 -16.07
C LEU A 266 10.49 8.54 -15.17
N ILE A 267 10.79 7.25 -15.24
CA ILE A 267 10.12 6.21 -14.44
C ILE A 267 11.19 5.46 -13.66
N ARG A 268 11.01 5.34 -12.35
CA ARG A 268 11.82 4.43 -11.55
C ARG A 268 11.33 3.01 -11.77
N ALA A 269 12.04 2.25 -12.61
CA ALA A 269 11.70 0.90 -13.03
C ALA A 269 12.26 -0.16 -12.07
N ASN A 270 12.33 0.18 -10.78
CA ASN A 270 12.72 -0.68 -9.68
C ASN A 270 11.53 -0.92 -8.77
N PHE A 271 11.44 -2.14 -8.27
CA PHE A 271 10.62 -2.50 -7.14
C PHE A 271 11.42 -3.50 -6.32
N ALA A 272 12.09 -2.99 -5.30
CA ALA A 272 13.03 -3.79 -4.55
C ALA A 272 12.31 -4.89 -3.79
N ASP A 273 12.86 -6.05 -3.96
CA ASP A 273 12.63 -7.20 -3.12
C ASP A 273 13.98 -7.52 -2.48
N PRO A 274 14.15 -7.29 -1.18
CA PRO A 274 15.41 -7.56 -0.52
C PRO A 274 15.87 -9.01 -0.67
N ASP A 275 14.95 -9.98 -0.76
CA ASP A 275 15.28 -11.40 -0.92
C ASP A 275 14.27 -12.27 -1.69
N GLY A 276 13.22 -11.70 -2.23
CA GLY A 276 12.28 -12.42 -3.11
C GLY A 276 11.18 -13.20 -2.41
N SER A 277 10.98 -13.07 -1.10
CA SER A 277 10.14 -14.01 -0.36
C SER A 277 8.92 -13.43 0.34
N ASN A 278 8.73 -12.09 0.43
CA ASN A 278 7.67 -11.59 1.29
C ASN A 278 6.67 -10.63 0.66
N PRO A 279 5.56 -11.15 0.10
CA PRO A 279 4.43 -10.33 -0.34
C PRO A 279 3.63 -9.71 0.83
N TYR A 280 3.95 -10.02 2.10
CA TYR A 280 3.11 -9.67 3.24
C TYR A 280 3.09 -8.21 3.62
N PHE A 281 4.04 -7.40 3.15
CA PHE A 281 4.11 -6.00 3.54
C PHE A 281 3.44 -5.02 2.57
N ASP A 282 3.14 -5.43 1.33
CA ASP A 282 2.49 -4.58 0.34
C ASP A 282 1.62 -5.42 -0.61
N ILE A 283 0.35 -5.55 -0.28
CA ILE A 283 -0.60 -6.29 -1.08
C ILE A 283 -1.29 -5.34 -2.06
N ASN A 284 -1.33 -5.70 -3.35
CA ASN A 284 -2.20 -5.05 -4.31
C ASN A 284 -3.59 -5.69 -4.30
N ALA A 285 -4.63 -4.86 -4.38
CA ALA A 285 -6.01 -5.31 -4.39
C ALA A 285 -6.36 -6.21 -5.59
N ASP A 286 -5.54 -6.20 -6.64
CA ASP A 286 -5.68 -7.06 -7.81
C ASP A 286 -4.93 -8.39 -7.70
N GLY A 287 -4.32 -8.67 -6.55
CA GLY A 287 -3.54 -9.87 -6.30
C GLY A 287 -2.19 -9.93 -7.04
N THR A 288 -1.74 -8.83 -7.66
CA THR A 288 -0.44 -8.77 -8.31
C THR A 288 0.61 -8.10 -7.42
N ASN A 289 1.88 -8.47 -7.63
CA ASN A 289 3.01 -7.87 -6.95
C ASN A 289 3.69 -6.83 -7.85
N HIS A 290 2.91 -5.84 -8.34
CA HIS A 290 3.45 -4.78 -9.19
C HIS A 290 3.36 -3.42 -8.49
N ALA A 291 4.46 -2.69 -8.44
CA ALA A 291 4.44 -1.30 -8.00
C ALA A 291 3.94 -0.39 -9.12
N LEU A 292 3.02 0.52 -8.78
CA LEU A 292 2.49 1.52 -9.71
C LEU A 292 3.43 2.71 -9.81
N ARG A 293 3.81 3.09 -11.05
CA ARG A 293 4.59 4.31 -11.34
C ARG A 293 3.80 5.20 -12.29
N PRO A 294 3.27 6.33 -11.82
CA PRO A 294 2.46 7.24 -12.64
C PRO A 294 3.33 7.98 -13.66
N THR A 295 2.74 8.28 -14.82
CA THR A 295 3.40 9.10 -15.87
C THR A 295 3.01 10.58 -15.80
N GLY A 296 2.00 10.96 -15.02
CA GLY A 296 1.41 12.28 -15.07
C GLY A 296 0.59 12.55 -16.35
N LEU A 297 0.25 11.51 -17.10
CA LEU A 297 -0.51 11.60 -18.36
C LEU A 297 -1.80 10.80 -18.27
N TYR A 298 -2.78 11.24 -19.05
CA TYR A 298 -4.12 10.66 -19.13
C TYR A 298 -4.48 10.35 -20.59
N LEU A 299 -5.03 9.18 -20.81
CA LEU A 299 -5.62 8.83 -22.09
C LEU A 299 -7.03 9.42 -22.18
N ALA A 300 -7.32 10.25 -23.15
CA ALA A 300 -8.69 10.70 -23.39
C ALA A 300 -9.60 9.51 -23.77
N PRO A 301 -10.85 9.44 -23.29
CA PRO A 301 -11.76 8.34 -23.61
C PRO A 301 -11.86 8.09 -25.12
N GLY A 302 -11.72 6.83 -25.53
CA GLY A 302 -11.77 6.41 -26.92
C GLY A 302 -10.55 6.77 -27.79
N SER A 303 -9.53 7.42 -27.23
CA SER A 303 -8.27 7.69 -27.94
C SER A 303 -7.35 6.49 -27.88
N ILE A 304 -6.38 6.49 -28.79
CA ILE A 304 -5.24 5.54 -28.81
C ILE A 304 -3.98 6.35 -28.55
N ALA A 305 -3.20 5.95 -27.56
CA ALA A 305 -1.89 6.51 -27.29
C ALA A 305 -0.80 5.51 -27.61
N THR A 306 0.36 6.02 -28.06
CA THR A 306 1.55 5.21 -28.28
C THR A 306 2.52 5.43 -27.13
N VAL A 307 2.86 4.35 -26.43
CA VAL A 307 3.85 4.35 -25.35
C VAL A 307 5.14 3.72 -25.84
N THR A 308 6.24 4.47 -25.76
CA THR A 308 7.57 3.98 -26.14
C THR A 308 8.42 3.80 -24.88
N VAL A 309 9.01 2.62 -24.74
CA VAL A 309 9.80 2.21 -23.57
C VAL A 309 11.18 1.72 -24.00
N PRO A 310 12.19 1.75 -23.13
CA PRO A 310 13.50 1.16 -23.43
C PRO A 310 13.41 -0.37 -23.52
N ASN A 311 14.34 -0.96 -24.28
CA ASN A 311 14.38 -2.42 -24.50
C ASN A 311 14.60 -3.22 -23.22
N SER A 312 15.12 -2.60 -22.16
CA SER A 312 15.34 -3.25 -20.86
C SER A 312 14.05 -3.68 -20.15
N LEU A 313 12.91 -3.07 -20.48
CA LEU A 313 11.60 -3.44 -19.92
C LEU A 313 10.88 -4.51 -20.74
N VAL A 314 11.31 -4.77 -21.99
CA VAL A 314 10.60 -5.66 -22.92
C VAL A 314 10.70 -7.12 -22.47
N GLY A 315 9.55 -7.76 -22.28
CA GLY A 315 9.47 -9.17 -21.88
C GLY A 315 9.91 -9.47 -20.45
N GLN A 316 9.92 -8.45 -19.58
CA GLN A 316 10.35 -8.54 -18.18
C GLN A 316 9.18 -8.32 -17.21
N ASP A 317 7.98 -8.76 -17.56
CA ASP A 317 6.75 -8.67 -16.76
C ASP A 317 6.30 -7.24 -16.38
N TYR A 318 6.76 -6.23 -17.10
CA TYR A 318 6.25 -4.87 -16.99
C TYR A 318 4.97 -4.71 -17.81
N TYR A 319 4.06 -3.86 -17.31
CA TYR A 319 2.82 -3.53 -18.02
C TYR A 319 2.62 -2.02 -18.11
N ILE A 320 1.87 -1.59 -19.11
CA ILE A 320 1.27 -0.26 -19.14
C ILE A 320 -0.17 -0.42 -18.66
N ARG A 321 -0.56 0.36 -17.66
CA ARG A 321 -1.94 0.42 -17.17
C ARG A 321 -2.59 1.71 -17.61
N VAL A 322 -3.80 1.62 -18.15
CA VAL A 322 -4.67 2.75 -18.47
C VAL A 322 -5.88 2.69 -17.55
N GLY A 323 -6.00 3.69 -16.69
CA GLY A 323 -6.99 3.76 -15.62
C GLY A 323 -6.37 3.53 -14.24
N SER A 324 -7.01 4.10 -13.22
CA SER A 324 -6.55 3.99 -11.82
C SER A 324 -7.49 3.20 -10.93
N HIS A 325 -8.73 2.93 -11.39
CA HIS A 325 -9.81 2.33 -10.62
C HIS A 325 -9.99 0.87 -11.03
N GLU A 326 -9.05 0.06 -10.61
CA GLU A 326 -8.97 -1.36 -10.99
C GLU A 326 -9.80 -2.27 -10.09
N TRP A 327 -10.21 -1.78 -8.95
CA TRP A 327 -10.81 -2.59 -7.93
C TRP A 327 -12.17 -3.13 -8.34
N ASP A 328 -12.30 -4.46 -8.34
CA ASP A 328 -13.58 -5.14 -8.39
C ASP A 328 -14.18 -5.12 -6.98
N LEU A 329 -15.06 -4.16 -6.73
CA LEU A 329 -15.78 -4.06 -5.47
C LEU A 329 -17.04 -4.95 -5.51
N GLY A 330 -16.89 -6.20 -5.95
CA GLY A 330 -17.97 -7.21 -6.02
C GLY A 330 -18.78 -7.35 -4.75
N ILE A 331 -18.12 -7.16 -3.60
CA ILE A 331 -18.74 -7.12 -2.28
C ILE A 331 -19.75 -5.96 -2.08
N ARG A 332 -19.69 -4.90 -2.90
CA ARG A 332 -20.65 -3.80 -2.82
C ARG A 332 -21.96 -4.19 -3.51
N GLY A 333 -23.05 -4.07 -2.79
CA GLY A 333 -24.39 -4.47 -3.28
C GLY A 333 -24.95 -3.62 -4.42
N ASN A 334 -24.31 -2.52 -4.80
CA ASN A 334 -24.76 -1.61 -5.86
C ASN A 334 -23.65 -1.31 -6.86
N PHE A 335 -24.04 -1.15 -8.13
CA PHE A 335 -23.20 -0.56 -9.18
C PHE A 335 -23.25 0.96 -9.10
N TYR A 336 -22.07 1.60 -9.08
CA TYR A 336 -21.89 3.05 -9.28
C TYR A 336 -21.01 3.36 -10.50
N ARG A 337 -20.26 2.40 -10.94
CA ARG A 337 -19.47 2.27 -12.16
C ARG A 337 -19.39 0.80 -12.55
N LEU A 338 -18.77 0.46 -13.67
CA LEU A 338 -18.38 -0.93 -13.92
C LEU A 338 -17.40 -1.37 -12.82
N ASP A 339 -17.43 -2.64 -12.51
CA ASP A 339 -16.54 -3.18 -11.47
C ASP A 339 -15.06 -2.98 -11.85
N ARG A 340 -14.70 -3.21 -13.11
CA ARG A 340 -13.36 -2.92 -13.65
C ARG A 340 -13.46 -1.92 -14.79
N ILE A 341 -12.65 -0.84 -14.74
CA ILE A 341 -12.59 0.20 -15.78
C ILE A 341 -11.16 0.47 -16.26
N THR A 342 -10.21 -0.38 -15.87
CA THR A 342 -8.80 -0.28 -16.26
C THR A 342 -8.45 -1.29 -17.33
N LYS A 343 -7.38 -1.00 -18.07
CA LYS A 343 -6.77 -1.94 -19.04
C LYS A 343 -5.28 -2.06 -18.78
N LYS A 344 -4.75 -3.29 -18.87
CA LYS A 344 -3.32 -3.59 -18.79
C LYS A 344 -2.82 -4.07 -20.14
N PHE A 345 -1.66 -3.58 -20.53
CA PHE A 345 -0.99 -3.93 -21.79
C PHE A 345 0.41 -4.43 -21.47
N PRO A 346 0.75 -5.69 -21.79
CA PRO A 346 2.08 -6.22 -21.52
C PRO A 346 3.14 -5.51 -22.38
N ILE A 347 4.31 -5.21 -21.79
CA ILE A 347 5.43 -4.59 -22.49
C ILE A 347 6.21 -5.67 -23.25
N ASN A 348 5.69 -6.12 -24.39
CA ASN A 348 6.29 -7.14 -25.26
C ASN A 348 7.13 -6.54 -26.40
N ASN A 349 7.06 -5.24 -26.62
CA ASN A 349 7.79 -4.48 -27.63
C ASN A 349 8.25 -3.14 -27.04
N THR A 350 9.13 -2.43 -27.73
CA THR A 350 9.54 -1.08 -27.35
C THR A 350 8.49 -0.02 -27.66
N THR A 351 7.47 -0.34 -28.44
CA THR A 351 6.37 0.57 -28.79
C THR A 351 5.06 -0.20 -28.65
N ILE A 352 4.16 0.30 -27.80
CA ILE A 352 2.90 -0.34 -27.46
C ILE A 352 1.77 0.68 -27.66
N GLU A 353 0.71 0.30 -28.37
CA GLU A 353 -0.51 1.08 -28.47
C GLU A 353 -1.45 0.70 -27.34
N VAL A 354 -1.97 1.73 -26.64
CA VAL A 354 -2.86 1.58 -25.50
C VAL A 354 -4.16 2.34 -25.73
N PHE A 355 -5.26 1.75 -25.30
CA PHE A 355 -6.60 2.26 -25.54
C PHE A 355 -7.55 1.83 -24.42
N ASN A 356 -8.59 2.63 -24.17
CA ASN A 356 -9.62 2.33 -23.19
C ASN A 356 -10.85 3.22 -23.50
N PRO A 357 -12.05 2.67 -23.63
CA PRO A 357 -13.27 3.47 -23.88
C PRO A 357 -13.63 4.41 -22.74
N PHE A 358 -13.11 4.17 -21.53
CA PHE A 358 -13.20 5.09 -20.39
C PHE A 358 -12.08 6.13 -20.37
N GLY A 359 -11.03 5.96 -21.17
CA GLY A 359 -9.79 6.67 -20.95
C GLY A 359 -9.13 6.25 -19.62
N GLY A 360 -8.28 7.11 -19.07
CA GLY A 360 -7.69 6.88 -17.76
C GLY A 360 -6.24 7.32 -17.64
N ALA A 361 -5.76 7.46 -16.40
CA ALA A 361 -4.35 7.74 -16.14
C ALA A 361 -3.45 6.62 -16.68
N ILE A 362 -2.35 7.02 -17.32
CA ILE A 362 -1.35 6.10 -17.86
C ILE A 362 -0.27 5.89 -16.82
N SER A 363 0.02 4.66 -16.49
CA SER A 363 1.03 4.28 -15.50
C SER A 363 1.84 3.08 -15.97
N ILE A 364 3.06 2.92 -15.45
CA ILE A 364 3.86 1.72 -15.62
C ILE A 364 3.71 0.85 -14.37
N LEU A 365 3.41 -0.41 -14.56
CA LEU A 365 3.43 -1.42 -13.51
C LEU A 365 4.81 -2.09 -13.53
N VAL A 366 5.50 -2.03 -12.39
CA VAL A 366 6.85 -2.53 -12.21
C VAL A 366 6.79 -3.83 -11.40
N PRO A 367 7.26 -4.96 -11.93
CA PRO A 367 7.18 -6.23 -11.24
C PRO A 367 8.08 -6.26 -10.01
N TYR A 368 7.68 -7.06 -9.04
CA TYR A 368 8.47 -7.32 -7.84
C TYR A 368 9.86 -7.90 -8.18
N GLY A 369 10.89 -7.44 -7.52
CA GLY A 369 12.28 -7.82 -7.80
C GLY A 369 12.92 -7.10 -9.00
N ALA A 370 12.23 -6.14 -9.63
CA ALA A 370 12.78 -5.40 -10.76
C ALA A 370 13.86 -4.39 -10.35
N ASP A 371 14.95 -4.33 -11.12
CA ASP A 371 16.08 -3.42 -10.92
C ASP A 371 16.61 -2.89 -12.27
N GLN A 372 15.81 -2.05 -12.94
CA GLN A 372 16.19 -1.43 -14.22
C GLN A 372 16.60 0.05 -14.09
N GLY A 373 16.66 0.55 -12.86
CA GLY A 373 17.03 1.94 -12.56
C GLY A 373 15.96 2.94 -12.98
N ILE A 374 16.41 4.17 -13.28
CA ILE A 374 15.55 5.23 -13.80
C ILE A 374 15.58 5.15 -15.32
N VAL A 375 14.42 4.98 -15.94
CA VAL A 375 14.27 4.87 -17.39
C VAL A 375 13.41 5.99 -17.95
N GLU A 376 13.64 6.37 -19.19
CA GLU A 376 12.79 7.31 -19.92
C GLU A 376 11.69 6.55 -20.66
N VAL A 377 10.44 6.94 -20.45
CA VAL A 377 9.26 6.47 -21.17
C VAL A 377 8.64 7.66 -21.87
N SER A 378 8.23 7.49 -23.13
CA SER A 378 7.52 8.55 -23.84
C SER A 378 6.12 8.11 -24.23
N VAL A 379 5.17 9.05 -24.15
CA VAL A 379 3.76 8.84 -24.46
C VAL A 379 3.33 9.86 -25.51
N THR A 380 2.86 9.39 -26.64
CA THR A 380 2.30 10.20 -27.72
C THR A 380 0.78 10.15 -27.65
N ASN A 381 0.10 11.29 -27.88
CA ASN A 381 -1.35 11.44 -27.76
C ASN A 381 -1.87 11.30 -26.30
N GLY A 382 -1.06 11.63 -25.31
CA GLY A 382 -1.45 11.72 -23.91
C GLY A 382 -1.86 13.15 -23.50
N VAL A 383 -2.80 13.28 -22.59
CA VAL A 383 -3.23 14.56 -22.00
C VAL A 383 -2.49 14.76 -20.69
N GLU A 384 -1.85 15.91 -20.49
CA GLU A 384 -1.16 16.22 -19.23
C GLU A 384 -2.13 16.35 -18.06
N CYS A 385 -1.79 15.70 -16.95
CA CYS A 385 -2.46 15.84 -15.65
C CYS A 385 -1.63 16.72 -14.69
N PRO A 386 -2.23 17.37 -13.71
CA PRO A 386 -1.49 17.88 -12.58
C PRO A 386 -0.69 16.74 -11.90
N PHE A 387 0.64 16.86 -11.91
CA PHE A 387 1.54 15.85 -11.40
C PHE A 387 2.58 16.48 -10.47
N PHE A 388 2.45 16.19 -9.19
CA PHE A 388 3.27 16.72 -8.12
C PHE A 388 4.12 15.59 -7.52
N SER A 389 5.33 15.42 -8.04
CA SER A 389 6.27 14.43 -7.48
C SER A 389 7.41 15.15 -6.77
N LEU A 390 7.68 14.72 -5.52
CA LEU A 390 8.83 15.17 -4.74
C LEU A 390 9.99 14.16 -4.75
N LYS A 391 9.91 13.13 -5.60
CA LYS A 391 11.01 12.18 -5.74
C LYS A 391 12.28 12.86 -6.24
N SER A 392 13.42 12.44 -5.70
CA SER A 392 14.72 13.11 -5.89
C SER A 392 15.21 13.19 -7.34
N PHE A 393 14.70 12.35 -8.24
CA PHE A 393 15.05 12.36 -9.66
C PHE A 393 14.16 13.25 -10.53
N TYR A 394 13.14 13.89 -9.95
CA TYR A 394 12.35 14.93 -10.60
C TYR A 394 12.82 16.33 -10.18
N GLU A 395 12.57 17.30 -11.05
CA GLU A 395 12.61 18.71 -10.62
C GLU A 395 11.38 19.01 -9.77
N THR A 396 11.55 19.82 -8.72
CA THR A 396 10.40 20.24 -7.90
C THR A 396 9.37 20.97 -8.77
N PRO A 397 8.11 20.52 -8.82
CA PRO A 397 7.11 21.07 -9.73
C PRO A 397 6.70 22.49 -9.35
N ASP A 398 6.42 23.33 -10.34
CA ASP A 398 5.68 24.58 -10.11
C ASP A 398 4.20 24.25 -9.91
N PHE A 399 3.74 24.26 -8.66
CA PHE A 399 2.38 23.87 -8.29
C PHE A 399 1.30 24.68 -9.00
N ASN A 400 1.53 25.97 -9.27
CA ASN A 400 0.56 26.81 -9.98
C ASN A 400 0.48 26.43 -11.46
N GLN A 401 1.61 26.09 -12.07
CA GLN A 401 1.64 25.64 -13.45
C GLN A 401 0.99 24.27 -13.60
N GLU A 402 1.30 23.33 -12.70
CA GLU A 402 0.70 22.01 -12.71
C GLU A 402 -0.82 22.04 -12.64
N LEU A 403 -1.41 22.89 -11.80
CA LEU A 403 -2.85 23.06 -11.68
C LEU A 403 -3.55 23.60 -12.93
N THR A 404 -2.81 24.09 -13.93
CA THR A 404 -3.40 24.52 -15.22
C THR A 404 -3.57 23.38 -16.21
N LYS A 405 -3.02 22.22 -15.96
CA LYS A 405 -3.11 21.04 -16.83
C LYS A 405 -4.52 20.48 -16.88
N PRO A 406 -5.02 20.06 -18.06
CA PRO A 406 -6.44 19.73 -18.26
C PRO A 406 -6.86 18.35 -17.76
N GLY A 407 -5.95 17.48 -17.37
CA GLY A 407 -6.27 16.12 -16.94
C GLY A 407 -7.21 16.09 -15.72
N PRO A 408 -8.20 15.16 -15.68
CA PRO A 408 -9.25 15.15 -14.67
C PRO A 408 -8.77 14.67 -13.29
N TRP A 409 -7.60 14.10 -13.20
CA TRP A 409 -7.01 13.57 -11.96
C TRP A 409 -5.64 14.19 -11.70
N ALA A 410 -5.40 14.61 -10.46
CA ALA A 410 -4.11 15.05 -9.97
C ALA A 410 -3.42 13.93 -9.20
N VAL A 411 -2.13 13.77 -9.39
CA VAL A 411 -1.30 12.82 -8.65
C VAL A 411 -0.32 13.61 -7.78
N PHE A 412 -0.25 13.23 -6.50
CA PHE A 412 0.73 13.70 -5.53
C PHE A 412 1.57 12.52 -5.10
N GLU A 413 2.87 12.61 -5.27
CA GLU A 413 3.80 11.51 -5.04
C GLU A 413 5.02 11.97 -4.25
N THR A 414 5.35 11.23 -3.19
CA THR A 414 6.61 11.33 -2.45
C THR A 414 7.30 9.96 -2.42
N ASP A 415 8.36 9.81 -1.64
CA ASP A 415 9.01 8.50 -1.47
C ASP A 415 8.16 7.50 -0.65
N ASN A 416 7.22 7.98 0.17
CA ASN A 416 6.43 7.14 1.06
C ASN A 416 4.95 7.06 0.69
N VAL A 417 4.38 8.05 0.01
CA VAL A 417 2.95 8.14 -0.25
C VAL A 417 2.64 8.56 -1.68
N MET A 418 1.49 8.11 -2.18
CA MET A 418 0.89 8.59 -3.43
C MET A 418 -0.61 8.76 -3.27
N PHE A 419 -1.13 9.92 -3.71
CA PHE A 419 -2.55 10.23 -3.77
C PHE A 419 -2.97 10.48 -5.21
N THR A 420 -4.13 9.94 -5.60
CA THR A 420 -4.79 10.27 -6.86
C THR A 420 -6.17 10.84 -6.55
N ILE A 421 -6.36 12.12 -6.81
CA ILE A 421 -7.58 12.87 -6.47
C ILE A 421 -8.11 13.65 -7.67
N PRO A 422 -9.43 13.94 -7.74
CA PRO A 422 -10.00 14.72 -8.84
C PRO A 422 -9.40 16.13 -8.91
N SER A 423 -8.84 16.52 -10.06
CA SER A 423 -8.17 17.83 -10.26
C SER A 423 -9.08 19.01 -9.91
N HIS A 424 -10.38 18.91 -10.24
CA HIS A 424 -11.36 19.96 -9.98
C HIS A 424 -11.61 20.24 -8.49
N SER A 425 -11.22 19.35 -7.60
CA SER A 425 -11.34 19.54 -6.15
C SER A 425 -10.20 20.36 -5.55
N ILE A 426 -9.15 20.67 -6.34
CA ILE A 426 -8.00 21.43 -5.91
C ILE A 426 -8.16 22.88 -6.36
N ILE A 427 -8.19 23.82 -5.40
CA ILE A 427 -8.33 25.26 -5.69
C ILE A 427 -6.96 25.90 -5.58
N ALA A 428 -6.46 26.48 -6.67
CA ALA A 428 -5.18 27.14 -6.73
C ALA A 428 -5.07 28.28 -5.69
N GLY A 429 -3.97 28.30 -4.94
CA GLY A 429 -3.65 29.33 -3.94
C GLY A 429 -4.46 29.27 -2.64
N GLN A 430 -5.34 28.28 -2.46
CA GLN A 430 -6.10 28.09 -1.23
C GLN A 430 -5.32 27.27 -0.19
N TYR A 431 -4.38 26.43 -0.62
CA TYR A 431 -3.69 25.47 0.22
C TYR A 431 -2.18 25.48 -0.03
N ASP A 432 -1.41 25.20 1.00
CA ASP A 432 0.01 24.89 0.86
C ASP A 432 0.19 23.38 0.55
N LEU A 433 0.06 23.05 -0.74
CA LEU A 433 0.14 21.67 -1.21
C LEU A 433 1.51 21.05 -0.97
N MET A 434 2.57 21.87 -1.06
CA MET A 434 3.93 21.42 -0.79
C MET A 434 4.08 20.98 0.66
N GLN A 435 3.61 21.81 1.60
CA GLN A 435 3.69 21.48 3.02
C GLN A 435 2.86 20.26 3.35
N ALA A 436 1.64 20.14 2.78
CA ALA A 436 0.82 18.95 2.96
C ALA A 436 1.52 17.67 2.48
N MET A 437 2.19 17.69 1.32
CA MET A 437 2.97 16.57 0.82
C MET A 437 4.12 16.19 1.77
N LEU A 438 4.85 17.19 2.29
CA LEU A 438 5.95 16.96 3.22
C LEU A 438 5.46 16.40 4.55
N ASP A 439 4.33 16.89 5.06
CA ASP A 439 3.74 16.39 6.31
C ASP A 439 3.28 14.92 6.16
N TRP A 440 2.64 14.56 5.04
CA TRP A 440 2.29 13.19 4.73
C TRP A 440 3.52 12.28 4.58
N ASP A 441 4.54 12.77 3.89
CA ASP A 441 5.79 12.01 3.72
C ASP A 441 6.46 11.74 5.06
N THR A 442 6.55 12.76 5.91
CA THR A 442 7.13 12.66 7.27
C THR A 442 6.33 11.70 8.15
N ALA A 443 4.99 11.80 8.12
CA ALA A 443 4.12 10.91 8.88
C ALA A 443 4.32 9.44 8.49
N LEU A 444 4.37 9.16 7.19
CA LEU A 444 4.52 7.79 6.71
C LEU A 444 5.96 7.28 6.78
N GLN A 445 6.94 8.17 6.73
CA GLN A 445 8.31 7.81 7.08
C GLN A 445 8.38 7.27 8.51
N GLY A 446 7.68 7.91 9.46
CA GLY A 446 7.57 7.42 10.83
C GLY A 446 6.98 6.01 10.93
N VAL A 447 5.90 5.73 10.20
CA VAL A 447 5.31 4.38 10.13
C VAL A 447 6.30 3.38 9.55
N ASN A 448 6.95 3.72 8.43
CA ASN A 448 7.91 2.86 7.77
C ASN A 448 9.12 2.55 8.67
N SER A 449 9.62 3.54 9.42
CA SER A 449 10.75 3.34 10.34
C SER A 449 10.42 2.39 11.49
N ILE A 450 9.22 2.52 12.08
CA ILE A 450 8.79 1.59 13.13
C ILE A 450 8.60 0.17 12.60
N MET A 451 8.12 0.03 11.36
CA MET A 451 7.88 -1.29 10.74
C MET A 451 9.08 -1.83 9.97
N ALA A 452 10.25 -1.20 10.07
CA ALA A 452 11.48 -1.56 9.35
C ALA A 452 11.34 -1.56 7.80
N ARG A 453 10.34 -0.84 7.26
CA ARG A 453 10.15 -0.70 5.81
C ARG A 453 11.01 0.39 5.18
N ASP A 454 11.67 1.21 5.98
CA ASP A 454 12.66 2.21 5.56
C ASP A 454 13.94 1.59 5.02
N ILE A 455 14.28 0.37 5.43
CA ILE A 455 15.41 -0.39 4.90
C ILE A 455 15.17 -0.90 3.47
N VAL A 456 13.92 -0.90 2.99
CA VAL A 456 13.57 -1.31 1.63
C VAL A 456 13.60 -0.10 0.71
N SER A 457 14.59 -0.05 -0.18
CA SER A 457 14.62 0.94 -1.26
C SER A 457 13.56 0.59 -2.32
N ASP A 458 13.01 1.63 -2.97
CA ASP A 458 12.09 1.45 -4.11
C ASP A 458 10.80 0.67 -3.80
N LYS A 459 10.39 0.65 -2.52
CA LYS A 459 9.15 0.02 -2.07
C LYS A 459 7.91 0.55 -2.79
N HIS A 460 6.80 -0.15 -2.65
CA HIS A 460 5.49 0.36 -3.04
C HIS A 460 5.14 1.58 -2.17
N ASN A 461 4.71 2.68 -2.80
CA ASN A 461 4.20 3.82 -2.04
C ASN A 461 2.86 3.45 -1.41
N MET A 462 2.57 3.97 -0.22
CA MET A 462 1.20 3.93 0.29
C MET A 462 0.30 4.68 -0.70
N TYR A 463 -0.57 3.95 -1.39
CA TYR A 463 -1.34 4.50 -2.50
C TYR A 463 -2.82 4.64 -2.16
N MET A 464 -3.31 5.86 -2.24
CA MET A 464 -4.71 6.21 -1.96
C MET A 464 -5.37 6.85 -3.16
N ILE A 465 -6.60 6.42 -3.47
CA ILE A 465 -7.39 6.93 -4.58
C ILE A 465 -8.82 7.26 -4.15
N ALA A 466 -9.40 8.30 -4.76
CA ALA A 466 -10.83 8.59 -4.62
C ALA A 466 -11.65 7.73 -5.59
N ASP A 467 -12.60 6.94 -5.09
CA ASP A 467 -13.48 6.08 -5.91
C ASP A 467 -14.97 6.35 -5.64
N ILE A 468 -15.75 6.46 -6.70
CA ILE A 468 -17.20 6.71 -6.63
C ILE A 468 -17.97 5.55 -5.97
N THR A 469 -17.42 4.36 -5.98
CA THR A 469 -18.00 3.16 -5.37
C THR A 469 -17.97 3.21 -3.84
N ILE A 470 -17.03 3.98 -3.28
CA ILE A 470 -16.94 4.20 -1.85
C ILE A 470 -17.87 5.32 -1.46
N ARG A 471 -18.94 5.00 -0.73
CA ARG A 471 -19.98 5.96 -0.33
C ARG A 471 -19.78 6.52 1.08
N HIS A 472 -19.16 5.76 1.95
CA HIS A 472 -18.88 6.10 3.35
C HIS A 472 -17.53 5.55 3.74
N HIS A 473 -16.76 6.30 4.53
CA HIS A 473 -15.44 5.93 5.01
C HIS A 473 -14.44 5.66 3.88
N ALA A 474 -13.51 4.76 4.09
CA ALA A 474 -12.57 4.23 3.12
C ALA A 474 -12.68 2.70 3.09
N TYR A 475 -11.86 2.05 2.29
CA TYR A 475 -11.79 0.60 2.21
C TYR A 475 -10.45 0.16 1.63
N SER A 476 -9.85 -0.88 2.22
CA SER A 476 -8.63 -1.49 1.71
C SER A 476 -8.64 -3.02 1.87
N ILE A 477 -8.19 -3.71 0.84
CA ILE A 477 -7.69 -5.09 0.87
C ILE A 477 -6.29 -5.13 0.24
N GLY A 478 -5.58 -4.03 0.29
CA GLY A 478 -4.31 -3.77 -0.35
C GLY A 478 -4.34 -2.45 -1.11
N TYR A 479 -3.35 -2.22 -1.96
CA TYR A 479 -3.27 -1.00 -2.77
C TYR A 479 -4.05 -1.11 -4.09
N PRO A 480 -4.70 -0.02 -4.55
CA PRO A 480 -4.88 1.25 -3.87
C PRO A 480 -5.89 1.17 -2.72
N MET A 481 -5.63 1.92 -1.65
CA MET A 481 -6.66 2.19 -0.65
C MET A 481 -7.67 3.15 -1.27
N SER A 482 -8.95 2.81 -1.20
CA SER A 482 -10.02 3.59 -1.83
C SER A 482 -10.78 4.44 -0.81
N ASN A 483 -10.90 5.73 -1.08
CA ASN A 483 -11.68 6.67 -0.27
C ASN A 483 -12.87 7.22 -1.06
N THR A 484 -13.85 7.77 -0.36
CA THR A 484 -15.05 8.29 -1.00
C THR A 484 -14.80 9.58 -1.80
N THR A 485 -15.29 9.64 -3.04
CA THR A 485 -15.27 10.89 -3.83
C THR A 485 -16.11 12.00 -3.21
N LEU A 486 -17.11 11.69 -2.38
CA LEU A 486 -17.95 12.70 -1.74
C LEU A 486 -17.16 13.61 -0.79
N ARG A 487 -16.10 13.11 -0.19
CA ARG A 487 -15.21 13.90 0.65
C ARG A 487 -14.36 14.89 -0.15
N TYR A 488 -14.20 14.65 -1.45
CA TYR A 488 -13.43 15.52 -2.35
C TYR A 488 -14.31 16.48 -3.16
N THR A 489 -15.62 16.26 -3.25
CA THR A 489 -16.53 17.06 -4.09
C THR A 489 -17.43 18.02 -3.31
N ASN A 490 -17.71 17.76 -2.02
CA ASN A 490 -18.68 18.50 -1.22
C ASN A 490 -18.10 19.50 -0.24
N VAL A 491 -16.80 19.49 -0.05
CA VAL A 491 -16.07 20.48 0.76
C VAL A 491 -15.19 21.26 -0.19
N PRO A 492 -15.00 22.57 0.00
CA PRO A 492 -13.98 23.28 -0.77
C PRO A 492 -12.61 22.66 -0.46
N GLY A 493 -12.17 21.78 -1.35
CA GLY A 493 -10.90 21.04 -1.29
C GLY A 493 -10.99 19.62 -0.78
N PRO A 494 -10.02 18.77 -1.16
CA PRO A 494 -9.83 17.41 -0.62
C PRO A 494 -9.28 17.52 0.81
N ALA A 495 -10.18 17.68 1.77
CA ALA A 495 -9.85 18.01 3.15
C ALA A 495 -8.87 17.01 3.80
N TYR A 496 -8.90 15.75 3.36
CA TYR A 496 -8.05 14.70 3.92
C TYR A 496 -6.59 14.75 3.47
N PHE A 497 -6.32 15.16 2.24
CA PHE A 497 -4.94 15.26 1.75
C PHE A 497 -4.34 16.63 2.03
N ILE A 498 -5.11 17.69 1.76
CA ILE A 498 -4.62 19.08 1.70
C ILE A 498 -4.30 19.63 3.09
N ASN A 499 -4.97 19.15 4.12
CA ASN A 499 -4.70 19.59 5.49
C ASN A 499 -3.51 18.87 6.13
N GLY A 500 -2.87 17.94 5.41
CA GLY A 500 -1.90 17.03 5.99
C GLY A 500 -2.55 16.00 6.91
N PRO A 501 -1.79 15.04 7.45
CA PRO A 501 -2.31 14.11 8.45
C PRO A 501 -2.69 14.87 9.72
N GLY A 502 -3.96 14.77 10.12
CA GLY A 502 -4.53 15.53 11.23
C GLY A 502 -5.57 14.73 12.02
N PRO A 503 -6.29 15.37 12.97
CA PRO A 503 -7.16 14.67 13.91
C PRO A 503 -8.32 13.86 13.31
N ASP A 504 -8.61 14.04 12.03
CA ASP A 504 -9.75 13.42 11.33
C ASP A 504 -9.31 12.38 10.28
N ASP A 505 -8.04 11.95 10.32
CA ASP A 505 -7.47 11.02 9.33
C ASP A 505 -7.40 9.55 9.80
N GLU A 506 -7.99 9.23 10.94
CA GLU A 506 -7.98 7.87 11.50
C GLU A 506 -8.42 6.80 10.49
N VAL A 507 -9.39 7.12 9.63
CA VAL A 507 -9.89 6.18 8.61
C VAL A 507 -8.82 5.86 7.56
N ASN A 508 -8.06 6.85 7.10
CA ASN A 508 -7.00 6.65 6.12
C ASN A 508 -5.88 5.76 6.69
N PHE A 509 -5.49 6.00 7.94
CA PHE A 509 -4.48 5.17 8.61
C PHE A 509 -4.99 3.80 9.02
N HIS A 510 -6.29 3.66 9.33
CA HIS A 510 -6.94 2.36 9.52
C HIS A 510 -6.82 1.49 8.26
N GLU A 511 -7.20 2.02 7.10
CA GLU A 511 -7.08 1.31 5.84
C GLU A 511 -5.61 1.03 5.46
N SER A 512 -4.69 1.95 5.80
CA SER A 512 -3.26 1.70 5.62
C SER A 512 -2.77 0.53 6.48
N GLY A 513 -3.31 0.39 7.68
CA GLY A 513 -3.01 -0.72 8.58
C GLY A 513 -3.42 -2.09 8.01
N HIS A 514 -4.48 -2.15 7.18
CA HIS A 514 -4.82 -3.36 6.42
C HIS A 514 -3.79 -3.62 5.30
N ALA A 515 -3.44 -2.57 4.54
CA ALA A 515 -2.47 -2.69 3.44
C ALA A 515 -1.05 -3.06 3.92
N LEU A 516 -0.67 -2.61 5.13
CA LEU A 516 0.62 -2.90 5.75
C LEU A 516 0.77 -4.36 6.22
N ALA A 517 -0.31 -5.15 6.23
CA ALA A 517 -0.32 -6.56 6.60
C ALA A 517 0.42 -6.89 7.93
N MET A 518 0.24 -6.02 8.94
CA MET A 518 0.93 -6.15 10.24
C MET A 518 0.63 -7.50 10.89
N THR A 519 1.68 -8.19 11.37
CA THR A 519 1.50 -9.37 12.23
C THR A 519 0.80 -8.99 13.53
N LYS A 520 -0.12 -9.83 14.03
CA LYS A 520 -1.02 -9.46 15.13
C LYS A 520 -1.39 -10.66 16.00
N PHE A 521 -1.80 -10.40 17.23
CA PHE A 521 -2.45 -11.42 18.04
C PHE A 521 -3.83 -11.77 17.46
N PRO A 522 -4.35 -12.99 17.72
CA PRO A 522 -5.69 -13.36 17.30
C PRO A 522 -6.74 -12.33 17.74
N GLY A 523 -7.64 -11.97 16.82
CA GLY A 523 -8.72 -11.01 17.06
C GLY A 523 -8.35 -9.54 16.93
N GLU A 524 -7.11 -9.18 16.59
CA GLU A 524 -6.69 -7.78 16.42
C GLU A 524 -6.92 -7.23 15.01
N GLY A 525 -7.52 -7.98 14.11
CA GLY A 525 -7.66 -7.61 12.69
C GLY A 525 -8.15 -6.19 12.46
N GLU A 526 -9.18 -5.77 13.21
CA GLU A 526 -9.79 -4.44 13.12
C GLU A 526 -9.35 -3.50 14.26
N ALA A 527 -8.46 -3.94 15.14
CA ALA A 527 -7.97 -3.15 16.26
C ALA A 527 -6.57 -2.59 15.98
N LEU A 528 -5.59 -3.47 15.70
CA LEU A 528 -4.21 -3.06 15.49
C LEU A 528 -4.02 -2.15 14.27
N VAL A 529 -4.88 -2.28 13.25
CA VAL A 529 -4.84 -1.43 12.05
C VAL A 529 -5.03 0.07 12.34
N ASN A 530 -5.47 0.45 13.53
CA ASN A 530 -5.52 1.85 13.98
C ASN A 530 -4.17 2.36 14.54
N PHE A 531 -3.24 1.45 14.86
CA PHE A 531 -1.97 1.82 15.48
C PHE A 531 -1.01 2.59 14.55
N PRO A 532 -0.99 2.37 13.22
CA PRO A 532 -0.20 3.19 12.30
C PRO A 532 -0.46 4.69 12.41
N TYR A 533 -1.67 5.08 12.82
CA TYR A 533 -1.98 6.49 13.04
C TYR A 533 -1.24 7.08 14.24
N ILE A 534 -1.10 6.31 15.33
CA ILE A 534 -0.30 6.73 16.49
C ILE A 534 1.19 6.80 16.10
N MET A 535 1.69 5.83 15.31
CA MET A 535 3.05 5.88 14.77
C MET A 535 3.30 7.17 13.96
N ALA A 536 2.39 7.47 13.04
CA ALA A 536 2.47 8.64 12.18
C ALA A 536 2.47 9.96 12.99
N LEU A 537 1.54 10.09 13.92
CA LEU A 537 1.38 11.32 14.71
C LEU A 537 2.51 11.50 15.72
N ASN A 538 2.78 10.47 16.54
CA ASN A 538 3.77 10.60 17.61
C ASN A 538 5.20 10.47 17.10
N TYR A 539 5.55 9.38 16.41
CA TYR A 539 6.92 9.17 15.94
C TYR A 539 7.24 10.00 14.69
N GLY A 540 6.33 10.02 13.70
CA GLY A 540 6.55 10.78 12.46
C GLY A 540 6.47 12.30 12.66
N LEU A 541 5.39 12.80 13.24
CA LEU A 541 5.10 14.24 13.36
C LEU A 541 5.43 14.83 14.74
N ASN A 542 5.98 14.03 15.66
CA ASN A 542 6.36 14.46 17.02
C ASN A 542 5.20 15.05 17.85
N GLU A 543 3.96 14.58 17.63
CA GLU A 543 2.81 14.93 18.45
C GLU A 543 2.93 14.24 19.81
N ASP A 544 2.36 14.84 20.85
CA ASP A 544 2.29 14.21 22.17
C ASP A 544 1.60 12.84 22.12
N LEU A 545 2.17 11.80 22.76
CA LEU A 545 1.65 10.42 22.67
C LEU A 545 0.18 10.31 23.14
N ASN A 546 -0.19 10.98 24.25
CA ASN A 546 -1.57 10.98 24.69
C ASN A 546 -2.51 11.65 23.68
N GLN A 547 -2.03 12.68 22.98
CA GLN A 547 -2.80 13.33 21.94
C GLN A 547 -2.93 12.45 20.69
N ALA A 548 -1.87 11.80 20.27
CA ALA A 548 -1.89 10.83 19.19
C ALA A 548 -2.87 9.66 19.48
N VAL A 549 -2.83 9.12 20.70
CA VAL A 549 -3.79 8.10 21.16
C VAL A 549 -5.22 8.62 21.10
N LYS A 550 -5.50 9.86 21.53
CA LYS A 550 -6.86 10.43 21.43
C LYS A 550 -7.36 10.52 20.00
N TYR A 551 -6.51 10.93 19.08
CA TYR A 551 -6.88 11.06 17.65
C TYR A 551 -7.11 9.72 16.97
N SER A 552 -6.51 8.63 17.44
CA SER A 552 -6.61 7.32 16.79
C SER A 552 -7.95 6.62 16.98
N PHE A 553 -8.91 7.23 17.69
CA PHE A 553 -10.24 6.65 17.90
C PHE A 553 -11.30 7.71 18.19
N VAL A 554 -12.42 7.66 17.47
CA VAL A 554 -13.61 8.50 17.76
C VAL A 554 -14.31 7.98 19.03
N PRO A 555 -14.60 8.81 20.03
CA PRO A 555 -14.79 10.26 19.99
C PRO A 555 -13.59 11.16 20.36
N ASN A 556 -12.36 10.73 20.21
CA ASN A 556 -11.15 11.52 20.50
C ASN A 556 -10.99 11.94 21.98
N THR A 557 -11.51 11.12 22.89
CA THR A 557 -11.53 11.40 24.33
C THR A 557 -10.73 10.41 25.15
N PHE A 558 -10.36 9.28 24.57
CA PHE A 558 -9.57 8.25 25.22
C PHE A 558 -8.08 8.57 25.11
N ASP A 559 -7.45 8.90 26.21
CA ASP A 559 -6.00 8.89 26.38
C ASP A 559 -5.52 7.54 26.93
N ILE A 560 -4.23 7.41 27.19
CA ILE A 560 -3.62 6.16 27.66
C ILE A 560 -4.29 5.69 28.97
N ASP A 561 -4.43 6.57 29.96
CA ASP A 561 -5.02 6.23 31.27
C ASP A 561 -6.49 5.85 31.17
N LYS A 562 -7.27 6.58 30.36
CA LYS A 562 -8.68 6.26 30.14
C LYS A 562 -8.87 4.94 29.40
N THR A 563 -7.94 4.60 28.51
CA THR A 563 -7.94 3.29 27.82
C THR A 563 -7.63 2.16 28.81
N ALA A 564 -6.63 2.34 29.69
CA ALA A 564 -6.33 1.40 30.75
C ALA A 564 -7.53 1.24 31.71
N THR A 565 -8.16 2.35 32.13
CA THR A 565 -9.39 2.34 32.93
C THR A 565 -10.49 1.56 32.23
N HIS A 566 -10.74 1.83 30.94
CA HIS A 566 -11.75 1.13 30.15
C HIS A 566 -11.52 -0.39 30.12
N ARG A 567 -10.26 -0.81 29.97
CA ARG A 567 -9.91 -2.24 30.05
C ARG A 567 -10.19 -2.81 31.45
N MET A 568 -9.76 -2.15 32.51
CA MET A 568 -9.90 -2.65 33.87
C MET A 568 -11.36 -2.74 34.36
N VAL A 569 -12.23 -1.82 33.90
CA VAL A 569 -13.67 -1.89 34.26
C VAL A 569 -14.46 -2.85 33.36
N SER A 570 -13.88 -3.43 32.32
CA SER A 570 -14.54 -4.39 31.44
C SER A 570 -14.95 -5.67 32.19
N ASN A 571 -15.94 -6.38 31.67
CA ASN A 571 -16.42 -7.62 32.28
C ASN A 571 -15.45 -8.79 32.17
N THR A 572 -14.50 -8.71 31.24
CA THR A 572 -13.49 -9.73 30.99
C THR A 572 -12.13 -9.39 31.60
N PHE A 573 -12.04 -8.34 32.43
CA PHE A 573 -10.78 -7.98 33.09
C PHE A 573 -10.24 -9.13 33.95
N GLY A 574 -8.95 -9.43 33.79
CA GLY A 574 -8.27 -10.57 34.43
C GLY A 574 -8.41 -11.90 33.67
N GLY A 575 -9.25 -11.96 32.64
CA GLY A 575 -9.42 -13.12 31.76
C GLY A 575 -9.11 -12.79 30.29
N GLN A 576 -9.25 -13.81 29.43
CA GLN A 576 -9.13 -13.64 27.99
C GLN A 576 -10.14 -12.60 27.49
N ARG A 577 -9.67 -11.63 26.71
CA ARG A 577 -10.55 -10.66 26.05
C ARG A 577 -11.46 -11.35 25.04
N ASN A 578 -12.65 -10.79 24.82
CA ASN A 578 -13.54 -11.30 23.77
C ASN A 578 -12.98 -10.90 22.40
N ILE A 579 -12.71 -11.89 21.57
CA ILE A 579 -12.15 -11.71 20.20
C ILE A 579 -13.13 -12.11 19.11
N SER A 580 -14.41 -12.32 19.45
CA SER A 580 -15.40 -12.70 18.45
C SER A 580 -15.63 -11.55 17.46
N ASN A 581 -15.72 -11.85 16.16
CA ASN A 581 -15.99 -10.87 15.10
C ASN A 581 -17.48 -10.46 15.04
N THR A 582 -18.12 -10.30 16.18
CA THR A 582 -19.50 -9.84 16.27
C THR A 582 -19.58 -8.37 16.66
N THR A 583 -20.75 -7.75 16.54
CA THR A 583 -21.01 -6.37 16.95
C THR A 583 -20.74 -6.10 18.43
N ASN A 584 -20.62 -7.15 19.24
CA ASN A 584 -20.31 -7.07 20.66
C ASN A 584 -18.86 -7.44 20.97
N ASP A 585 -17.99 -7.45 19.98
CA ASP A 585 -16.58 -7.72 20.14
C ASP A 585 -15.91 -6.63 20.98
N GLU A 586 -15.29 -7.05 22.08
CA GLU A 586 -14.63 -6.17 23.03
C GLU A 586 -13.42 -5.43 22.47
N VAL A 587 -12.79 -5.98 21.44
CA VAL A 587 -11.54 -5.45 20.91
C VAL A 587 -11.69 -4.78 19.55
N ARG A 588 -12.74 -5.11 18.79
CA ARG A 588 -12.96 -4.59 17.46
C ARG A 588 -13.19 -3.07 17.50
N TYR A 589 -12.42 -2.32 16.72
CA TYR A 589 -12.45 -0.86 16.65
C TYR A 589 -12.28 -0.16 18.01
N GLN A 590 -11.70 -0.83 19.02
CA GLN A 590 -11.57 -0.28 20.38
C GLN A 590 -10.10 -0.14 20.77
N HIS A 591 -9.72 0.98 21.37
CA HIS A 591 -8.38 1.22 21.91
C HIS A 591 -7.85 0.08 22.78
N ARG A 592 -8.68 -0.52 23.62
CA ARG A 592 -8.29 -1.63 24.49
C ARG A 592 -7.95 -2.92 23.73
N GLY A 593 -8.25 -2.99 22.41
CA GLY A 593 -7.80 -4.07 21.55
C GLY A 593 -6.32 -3.99 21.20
N TYR A 594 -5.76 -2.78 21.20
CA TYR A 594 -4.35 -2.51 20.90
C TYR A 594 -3.63 -1.63 21.93
N GLY A 595 -4.23 -1.44 23.11
CA GLY A 595 -3.71 -0.58 24.16
C GLY A 595 -2.34 -0.99 24.71
N HIS A 596 -2.04 -2.28 24.71
CA HIS A 596 -0.73 -2.79 25.12
C HIS A 596 0.42 -2.28 24.24
N TYR A 597 0.19 -1.97 22.95
CA TYR A 597 1.25 -1.43 22.09
C TYR A 597 1.61 0.00 22.50
N PHE A 598 0.64 0.89 22.65
CA PHE A 598 0.99 2.25 23.07
C PHE A 598 1.36 2.38 24.56
N GLU A 599 0.97 1.43 25.41
CA GLU A 599 1.52 1.35 26.77
C GLU A 599 2.99 0.91 26.75
N ILE A 600 3.40 0.01 25.83
CA ILE A 600 4.82 -0.28 25.60
C ILE A 600 5.56 1.00 25.23
N VAL A 601 5.04 1.79 24.29
CA VAL A 601 5.65 3.06 23.88
C VAL A 601 5.71 4.04 25.05
N ASN A 602 4.63 4.16 25.83
CA ASN A 602 4.55 5.05 27.00
C ASN A 602 5.61 4.76 28.06
N MET A 603 5.96 3.48 28.25
CA MET A 603 6.91 3.03 29.28
C MET A 603 8.34 2.84 28.77
N LEU A 604 8.51 2.43 27.53
CA LEU A 604 9.76 1.88 26.98
C LEU A 604 10.18 2.54 25.66
N ASP A 605 9.47 3.59 25.25
CA ASP A 605 9.63 4.22 23.94
C ASP A 605 9.31 3.29 22.75
N TRP A 606 9.57 3.73 21.53
CA TRP A 606 9.27 3.02 20.28
C TRP A 606 10.22 1.84 19.99
N CYS A 607 11.43 1.88 20.53
CA CYS A 607 12.50 0.94 20.20
C CYS A 607 12.13 -0.54 20.37
N PRO A 608 11.41 -0.98 21.43
CA PRO A 608 10.98 -2.36 21.56
C PRO A 608 10.09 -2.84 20.41
N LEU A 609 9.15 -2.00 19.97
CA LEU A 609 8.24 -2.35 18.88
C LEU A 609 8.95 -2.33 17.53
N ARG A 610 9.83 -1.36 17.31
CA ARG A 610 10.68 -1.29 16.11
C ARG A 610 11.59 -2.52 16.01
N ASN A 611 12.28 -2.89 17.08
CA ASN A 611 13.09 -4.10 17.13
C ASN A 611 12.26 -5.35 16.85
N PHE A 612 11.04 -5.42 17.39
CA PHE A 612 10.14 -6.53 17.17
C PHE A 612 9.77 -6.66 15.67
N TRP A 613 9.28 -5.60 15.03
CA TRP A 613 8.91 -5.68 13.60
C TRP A 613 10.12 -5.84 12.68
N LYS A 614 11.27 -5.26 13.05
CA LYS A 614 12.52 -5.50 12.31
C LYS A 614 12.95 -6.95 12.37
N GLN A 615 12.82 -7.60 13.54
CA GLN A 615 13.10 -9.02 13.66
C GLN A 615 12.08 -9.86 12.87
N GLU A 616 10.79 -9.53 12.91
CA GLU A 616 9.77 -10.20 12.10
C GLU A 616 10.09 -10.10 10.60
N PHE A 617 10.52 -8.91 10.15
CA PHE A 617 10.99 -8.71 8.79
C PHE A 617 12.20 -9.58 8.46
N MET A 618 13.24 -9.55 9.29
CA MET A 618 14.45 -10.35 9.08
C MET A 618 14.17 -11.86 9.14
N ASP A 619 13.25 -12.30 9.99
CA ASP A 619 12.83 -13.70 10.06
C ASP A 619 12.15 -14.12 8.76
N SER A 620 11.28 -13.27 8.23
CA SER A 620 10.63 -13.50 6.93
C SER A 620 11.63 -13.58 5.78
N GLU A 621 12.62 -12.68 5.75
CA GLU A 621 13.74 -12.72 4.81
C GLU A 621 14.52 -14.04 4.85
N ASN A 622 14.58 -14.67 6.03
CA ASN A 622 15.19 -15.98 6.22
C ASN A 622 14.24 -17.16 6.02
N GLY A 623 13.03 -16.91 5.48
CA GLY A 623 12.02 -17.94 5.22
C GLY A 623 11.30 -18.43 6.48
N ILE A 624 11.33 -17.67 7.57
CA ILE A 624 10.61 -17.96 8.81
C ILE A 624 9.32 -17.15 8.78
N ASP A 625 8.22 -17.76 8.38
CA ASP A 625 6.90 -17.12 8.39
C ASP A 625 6.22 -17.33 9.74
N HIS A 626 5.94 -16.22 10.43
CA HIS A 626 5.19 -16.22 11.68
C HIS A 626 3.67 -16.09 11.47
N GLY A 627 3.24 -15.87 10.21
CA GLY A 627 1.85 -15.67 9.81
C GLY A 627 1.25 -14.35 10.28
N ILE A 628 0.46 -13.71 9.41
CA ILE A 628 -0.21 -12.42 9.73
C ILE A 628 -1.14 -12.56 10.95
N ASN A 629 -1.88 -13.66 11.04
CA ASN A 629 -2.76 -13.97 12.16
C ASN A 629 -2.11 -15.05 13.04
N ASN A 630 -0.97 -14.71 13.66
CA ASN A 630 -0.21 -15.67 14.43
C ASN A 630 -1.05 -16.30 15.55
N GLN A 631 -1.39 -17.58 15.38
CA GLN A 631 -2.14 -18.35 16.38
C GLN A 631 -1.29 -18.75 17.58
N ASP A 632 0.03 -18.69 17.49
CA ASP A 632 0.95 -18.95 18.58
C ASP A 632 1.18 -17.70 19.41
N ILE A 633 0.24 -17.45 20.34
CA ILE A 633 0.29 -16.32 21.27
C ILE A 633 1.58 -16.35 22.10
N ASP A 634 2.01 -17.52 22.56
CA ASP A 634 3.17 -17.67 23.43
C ASP A 634 4.47 -17.29 22.70
N SER A 635 4.62 -17.74 21.45
CA SER A 635 5.77 -17.38 20.62
C SER A 635 5.83 -15.86 20.37
N ARG A 636 4.68 -15.21 20.07
CA ARG A 636 4.65 -13.77 19.87
C ARG A 636 4.96 -13.00 21.15
N MET A 637 4.41 -13.42 22.31
CA MET A 637 4.76 -12.82 23.61
C MET A 637 6.26 -12.90 23.89
N LEU A 638 6.87 -14.06 23.59
CA LEU A 638 8.30 -14.26 23.77
C LEU A 638 9.13 -13.34 22.88
N ARG A 639 8.79 -13.24 21.59
CA ARG A 639 9.51 -12.38 20.63
C ARG A 639 9.39 -10.91 20.99
N MET A 640 8.18 -10.42 21.35
CA MET A 640 7.98 -9.03 21.76
C MET A 640 8.76 -8.72 23.05
N SER A 641 8.75 -9.63 24.02
CA SER A 641 9.50 -9.45 25.29
C SER A 641 11.00 -9.54 25.06
N ALA A 642 11.47 -10.39 24.15
CA ALA A 642 12.87 -10.45 23.74
C ALA A 642 13.33 -9.16 23.07
N ALA A 643 12.51 -8.57 22.19
CA ALA A 643 12.78 -7.29 21.55
C ALA A 643 12.86 -6.13 22.56
N ALA A 644 12.05 -6.19 23.62
CA ALA A 644 12.07 -5.25 24.74
C ALA A 644 13.13 -5.58 25.81
N GLN A 645 13.68 -6.77 25.80
CA GLN A 645 14.56 -7.33 26.85
C GLN A 645 13.97 -7.31 28.26
N VAL A 646 12.66 -7.21 28.37
CA VAL A 646 11.91 -7.26 29.62
C VAL A 646 10.62 -8.06 29.46
N ASP A 647 10.12 -8.60 30.57
CA ASP A 647 8.88 -9.38 30.61
C ASP A 647 7.65 -8.49 30.39
N LEU A 648 7.04 -8.56 29.19
CA LEU A 648 5.83 -7.83 28.82
C LEU A 648 4.54 -8.58 29.20
N ARG A 649 4.58 -9.82 29.68
CA ARG A 649 3.41 -10.63 30.02
C ARG A 649 2.47 -9.98 31.04
N PRO A 650 2.94 -9.24 32.05
CA PRO A 650 2.04 -8.53 32.98
C PRO A 650 1.14 -7.54 32.27
N LEU A 651 1.69 -6.82 31.30
CA LEU A 651 0.95 -5.86 30.46
C LEU A 651 -0.04 -6.58 29.54
N PHE A 652 0.40 -7.63 28.85
CA PHE A 652 -0.48 -8.44 28.01
C PHE A 652 -1.67 -9.00 28.81
N HIS A 653 -1.44 -9.47 30.04
CA HIS A 653 -2.49 -9.98 30.91
C HIS A 653 -3.54 -8.90 31.24
N VAL A 654 -3.11 -7.68 31.60
CA VAL A 654 -4.04 -6.55 31.79
C VAL A 654 -4.94 -6.35 30.58
N PHE A 655 -4.37 -6.42 29.36
CA PHE A 655 -5.11 -6.26 28.12
C PHE A 655 -5.80 -7.55 27.62
N GLY A 656 -5.79 -8.63 28.43
CA GLY A 656 -6.54 -9.87 28.17
C GLY A 656 -5.92 -10.75 27.11
N ILE A 657 -4.63 -10.68 26.93
CA ILE A 657 -3.85 -11.60 26.11
C ILE A 657 -3.14 -12.56 27.08
N LEU A 658 -3.60 -13.81 27.14
CA LEU A 658 -3.12 -14.78 28.10
C LEU A 658 -2.27 -15.86 27.44
N PRO A 659 -1.23 -16.37 28.13
CA PRO A 659 -0.42 -17.48 27.63
C PRO A 659 -1.29 -18.74 27.39
N GLN A 660 -1.01 -19.44 26.29
CA GLN A 660 -1.61 -20.73 25.99
C GLN A 660 -0.98 -21.86 26.84
N ASN A 661 0.34 -21.80 27.03
CA ASN A 661 1.12 -22.76 27.79
C ASN A 661 2.01 -22.05 28.84
N PRO A 662 1.47 -21.57 29.97
CA PRO A 662 2.20 -20.69 30.91
C PRO A 662 3.52 -21.27 31.41
N SER A 663 3.59 -22.59 31.68
CA SER A 663 4.81 -23.24 32.19
C SER A 663 5.91 -23.34 31.13
N ALA A 664 5.56 -23.67 29.91
CA ALA A 664 6.54 -23.74 28.79
C ALA A 664 7.04 -22.34 28.46
N LEU A 665 6.14 -21.35 28.45
CA LEU A 665 6.50 -19.96 28.22
C LEU A 665 7.43 -19.42 29.31
N GLN A 666 7.16 -19.74 30.62
CA GLN A 666 8.03 -19.34 31.72
C GLN A 666 9.44 -19.93 31.51
N GLN A 667 9.54 -21.22 31.17
CA GLN A 667 10.83 -21.83 30.89
C GLN A 667 11.58 -21.10 29.75
N ALA A 668 10.89 -20.73 28.66
CA ALA A 668 11.50 -20.00 27.57
C ALA A 668 11.99 -18.60 27.98
N PHE A 669 11.26 -17.92 28.86
CA PHE A 669 11.68 -16.64 29.44
C PHE A 669 12.93 -16.79 30.32
N ASP A 670 13.00 -17.86 31.13
CA ASP A 670 14.17 -18.15 31.97
C ASP A 670 15.40 -18.47 31.12
N GLU A 671 15.24 -19.26 30.05
CA GLU A 671 16.30 -19.60 29.07
C GLU A 671 16.75 -18.37 28.27
N GLY A 672 15.82 -17.46 27.90
CA GLY A 672 16.09 -16.20 27.21
C GLY A 672 16.65 -15.10 28.10
N VAL A 673 16.74 -15.32 29.42
CA VAL A 673 17.19 -14.32 30.42
C VAL A 673 16.33 -13.03 30.38
N ILE A 674 15.04 -13.17 30.05
CA ILE A 674 14.09 -12.06 30.05
C ILE A 674 13.62 -11.80 31.49
N VAL A 675 13.85 -10.60 31.98
CA VAL A 675 13.67 -10.26 33.41
C VAL A 675 12.47 -9.36 33.64
N PRO A 676 11.83 -9.40 34.84
CA PRO A 676 10.79 -8.46 35.21
C PRO A 676 11.29 -7.00 35.23
N SER A 677 10.47 -6.06 34.78
CA SER A 677 10.80 -4.62 34.70
C SER A 677 10.21 -3.85 35.89
N GLN A 678 11.03 -3.00 36.52
CA GLN A 678 10.58 -2.06 37.54
C GLN A 678 9.60 -1.02 36.98
N THR A 679 9.83 -0.55 35.76
CA THR A 679 8.95 0.44 35.10
C THR A 679 7.55 -0.14 34.85
N ILE A 680 7.45 -1.39 34.35
CA ILE A 680 6.15 -2.04 34.19
C ILE A 680 5.49 -2.28 35.52
N TYR A 681 6.23 -2.70 36.54
CA TYR A 681 5.71 -2.86 37.90
C TYR A 681 5.11 -1.55 38.41
N ASN A 682 5.82 -0.43 38.32
CA ASN A 682 5.37 0.88 38.76
C ASN A 682 4.12 1.31 37.96
N ARG A 683 4.08 1.09 36.65
CA ARG A 683 2.89 1.38 35.84
C ARG A 683 1.67 0.57 36.33
N LEU A 684 1.84 -0.69 36.67
CA LEU A 684 0.76 -1.51 37.21
C LEU A 684 0.33 -1.00 38.63
N GLN A 685 1.26 -0.46 39.40
CA GLN A 685 0.89 0.22 40.65
C GLN A 685 0.07 1.48 40.39
N ASP A 686 0.40 2.27 39.37
CA ASP A 686 -0.39 3.45 39.02
C ASP A 686 -1.82 3.06 38.61
N TYR A 687 -2.01 1.91 37.97
CA TYR A 687 -3.32 1.42 37.56
C TYR A 687 -4.30 1.26 38.72
N PHE A 688 -3.84 0.97 39.94
CA PHE A 688 -4.73 0.96 41.12
C PHE A 688 -5.43 2.29 41.33
N THR A 689 -4.79 3.40 41.01
CA THR A 689 -5.35 4.74 41.12
C THR A 689 -6.35 5.07 40.03
N LEU A 690 -6.32 4.34 38.92
CA LEU A 690 -7.20 4.52 37.75
C LEU A 690 -8.50 3.71 37.87
N ILE A 691 -8.57 2.73 38.77
CA ILE A 691 -9.80 1.96 39.02
C ILE A 691 -10.79 2.86 39.77
N PRO A 692 -11.98 3.17 39.21
CA PRO A 692 -12.97 3.98 39.91
C PRO A 692 -13.39 3.30 41.22
N GLU A 693 -13.25 3.98 42.35
CA GLU A 693 -13.49 3.43 43.69
C GLU A 693 -14.96 3.09 43.99
N ASN A 694 -15.88 3.78 43.29
CA ASN A 694 -17.32 3.71 43.52
C ASN A 694 -18.09 4.21 42.30
N ASN A 695 -19.43 4.18 42.38
CA ASN A 695 -20.30 4.63 41.28
C ASN A 695 -20.03 6.08 40.85
N ALA A 696 -19.82 7.00 41.79
CA ALA A 696 -19.59 8.41 41.46
C ALA A 696 -18.29 8.58 40.64
N ALA A 697 -17.21 7.95 41.10
CA ALA A 697 -15.94 7.96 40.35
C ALA A 697 -16.06 7.29 38.95
N PHE A 698 -16.85 6.21 38.82
CA PHE A 698 -17.13 5.62 37.54
C PHE A 698 -17.94 6.56 36.64
N VAL A 699 -18.95 7.24 37.15
CA VAL A 699 -19.73 8.22 36.38
C VAL A 699 -18.85 9.37 35.91
N ASP A 700 -17.96 9.88 36.76
CA ASP A 700 -17.01 10.94 36.39
C ASP A 700 -16.08 10.47 35.27
N TYR A 701 -15.54 9.26 35.35
CA TYR A 701 -14.78 8.65 34.27
C TYR A 701 -15.61 8.53 32.98
N ALA A 702 -16.82 7.94 33.05
CA ALA A 702 -17.67 7.72 31.89
C ALA A 702 -18.08 9.04 31.21
N LEU A 703 -18.35 10.10 31.98
CA LEU A 703 -18.61 11.44 31.42
C LEU A 703 -17.35 12.08 30.82
N SER A 704 -16.17 11.74 31.31
CA SER A 704 -14.91 12.26 30.74
C SER A 704 -14.60 11.70 29.35
N VAL A 705 -15.15 10.53 29.02
CA VAL A 705 -15.00 9.89 27.69
C VAL A 705 -16.24 10.08 26.82
N TYR A 706 -17.41 10.17 27.40
CA TYR A 706 -18.69 10.41 26.74
C TYR A 706 -19.46 11.56 27.43
N PRO A 707 -19.19 12.83 27.08
CA PRO A 707 -19.81 13.98 27.73
C PRO A 707 -21.35 13.99 27.70
N ASN A 708 -21.95 13.37 26.68
CA ASN A 708 -23.40 13.26 26.48
C ASN A 708 -23.97 11.90 26.96
N LEU A 709 -23.26 11.17 27.82
CA LEU A 709 -23.57 9.82 28.26
C LEU A 709 -25.06 9.57 28.53
N TYR A 710 -25.72 10.48 29.31
CA TYR A 710 -27.12 10.31 29.72
C TYR A 710 -28.13 10.75 28.66
N ALA A 711 -27.73 11.54 27.69
CA ALA A 711 -28.56 11.93 26.56
C ALA A 711 -28.56 10.83 25.46
N ASP A 712 -27.40 10.27 25.19
CA ASP A 712 -27.19 9.33 24.08
C ASP A 712 -27.26 7.86 24.53
N GLY A 713 -26.90 7.59 25.78
CA GLY A 713 -26.71 6.25 26.33
C GLY A 713 -27.91 5.28 26.26
N PRO A 714 -29.16 5.72 26.52
CA PRO A 714 -30.32 4.81 26.52
C PRO A 714 -30.63 4.18 25.15
N THR A 715 -30.19 4.79 24.07
CA THR A 715 -30.45 4.35 22.69
C THR A 715 -29.35 3.48 22.11
N ALA A 716 -28.22 3.37 22.81
CA ALA A 716 -27.07 2.64 22.32
C ALA A 716 -27.20 1.13 22.56
N THR A 717 -26.79 0.35 21.59
CA THR A 717 -26.72 -1.10 21.63
C THR A 717 -25.62 -1.60 22.59
N ALA A 718 -25.57 -2.90 22.84
CA ALA A 718 -24.69 -3.55 23.82
C ALA A 718 -23.19 -3.58 23.44
N ASP A 719 -22.71 -2.75 22.51
CA ASP A 719 -21.30 -2.59 22.27
C ASP A 719 -20.60 -1.87 23.44
N TYR A 720 -19.27 -1.99 23.53
CA TYR A 720 -18.48 -1.40 24.60
C TYR A 720 -18.33 0.14 24.49
N GLY A 721 -19.14 0.80 23.65
CA GLY A 721 -19.20 2.25 23.48
C GLY A 721 -20.04 2.96 24.54
N VAL A 722 -20.70 4.07 24.14
CA VAL A 722 -21.50 4.93 25.04
C VAL A 722 -22.60 4.15 25.75
N GLY A 723 -23.27 3.22 25.07
CA GLY A 723 -24.36 2.41 25.66
C GLY A 723 -23.86 1.48 26.76
N TRP A 724 -22.72 0.86 26.58
CA TRP A 724 -22.09 0.03 27.60
C TRP A 724 -21.72 0.88 28.83
N HIS A 725 -21.08 2.05 28.63
CA HIS A 725 -20.73 2.95 29.74
C HIS A 725 -21.97 3.44 30.50
N TYR A 726 -23.05 3.74 29.77
CA TYR A 726 -24.33 4.10 30.38
C TYR A 726 -24.87 2.96 31.26
N GLN A 727 -24.98 1.74 30.73
CA GLN A 727 -25.47 0.59 31.49
C GLN A 727 -24.57 0.28 32.69
N LYS A 728 -23.26 0.32 32.50
CA LYS A 728 -22.30 0.09 33.58
C LYS A 728 -22.39 1.15 34.68
N SER A 729 -22.66 2.42 34.35
CA SER A 729 -22.84 3.51 35.32
C SER A 729 -24.05 3.31 36.24
N LEU A 730 -25.01 2.48 35.83
CA LEU A 730 -26.18 2.16 36.67
C LEU A 730 -25.90 1.08 37.72
N ILE A 731 -24.86 0.27 37.52
CA ILE A 731 -24.61 -0.93 38.34
C ILE A 731 -23.23 -0.96 39.01
N TYR A 732 -22.28 -0.13 38.55
CA TYR A 732 -20.94 -0.10 39.10
C TYR A 732 -21.00 0.38 40.58
N ASP A 733 -20.37 -0.36 41.47
CA ASP A 733 -20.34 -0.05 42.89
C ASP A 733 -18.97 -0.36 43.55
N THR A 734 -18.88 -0.21 44.83
CA THR A 734 -17.66 -0.49 45.62
C THR A 734 -17.28 -1.98 45.54
N THR A 735 -18.22 -2.89 45.33
CA THR A 735 -17.95 -4.32 45.22
C THR A 735 -17.27 -4.61 43.89
N GLU A 736 -17.78 -4.04 42.80
CA GLU A 736 -17.14 -4.10 41.47
C GLU A 736 -15.72 -3.50 41.54
N ALA A 737 -15.57 -2.32 42.16
CA ALA A 737 -14.27 -1.67 42.32
C ALA A 737 -13.26 -2.58 43.05
N GLN A 738 -13.67 -3.20 44.18
CA GLN A 738 -12.82 -4.11 44.90
C GLN A 738 -12.45 -5.35 44.08
N GLN A 739 -13.38 -5.92 43.35
CA GLN A 739 -13.08 -7.06 42.41
C GLN A 739 -12.02 -6.69 41.38
N ARG A 740 -12.06 -5.46 40.80
CA ARG A 740 -11.04 -5.00 39.83
C ARG A 740 -9.68 -4.82 40.52
N THR A 741 -9.68 -4.27 41.72
CA THR A 741 -8.47 -4.15 42.52
C THR A 741 -7.85 -5.52 42.87
N ASP A 742 -8.68 -6.48 43.30
CA ASP A 742 -8.23 -7.83 43.62
C ASP A 742 -7.63 -8.52 42.40
N ILE A 743 -8.26 -8.41 41.19
CA ILE A 743 -7.74 -8.95 39.94
C ILE A 743 -6.39 -8.33 39.59
N LEU A 744 -6.25 -7.00 39.73
CA LEU A 744 -4.98 -6.34 39.44
C LEU A 744 -3.88 -6.79 40.43
N GLN A 745 -4.25 -6.99 41.70
CA GLN A 745 -3.36 -7.53 42.70
C GLN A 745 -2.91 -8.97 42.36
N ASP A 746 -3.85 -9.82 41.90
CA ASP A 746 -3.54 -11.19 41.50
C ASP A 746 -2.56 -11.19 40.29
N ILE A 747 -2.72 -10.28 39.35
CA ILE A 747 -1.79 -10.11 38.21
C ILE A 747 -0.41 -9.70 38.70
N LEU A 748 -0.33 -8.74 39.63
CA LEU A 748 0.92 -8.32 40.22
C LEU A 748 1.63 -9.46 40.94
N GLU A 749 0.92 -10.19 41.80
CA GLU A 749 1.47 -11.32 42.56
C GLU A 749 1.93 -12.47 41.63
N LEU A 750 1.22 -12.69 40.54
CA LEU A 750 1.57 -13.73 39.56
C LEU A 750 2.93 -13.46 38.89
N TYR A 751 3.18 -12.25 38.47
CA TYR A 751 4.38 -11.90 37.72
C TYR A 751 5.51 -11.31 38.57
N TYR A 752 5.19 -10.80 39.76
CA TYR A 752 6.14 -10.19 40.70
C TYR A 752 6.04 -10.82 42.10
N PRO A 753 6.24 -12.15 42.20
CA PRO A 753 6.04 -12.87 43.47
C PRO A 753 7.02 -12.43 44.59
N ASN A 754 8.12 -11.77 44.21
CA ASN A 754 9.11 -11.24 45.15
C ASN A 754 8.96 -9.73 45.42
N GLY A 755 7.85 -9.12 44.93
CA GLY A 755 7.62 -7.69 45.02
C GLY A 755 8.33 -6.90 43.91
N GLU A 756 8.55 -5.61 44.15
CA GLU A 756 9.16 -4.69 43.22
C GLU A 756 10.53 -5.17 42.70
N PRO A 757 10.74 -5.33 41.40
CA PRO A 757 12.05 -5.68 40.82
C PRO A 757 12.99 -4.47 40.88
N SER A 758 14.28 -4.74 40.87
CA SER A 758 15.33 -3.69 40.91
C SER A 758 15.95 -3.47 39.49
N ASN A 759 15.42 -4.10 38.46
CA ASN A 759 16.00 -4.03 37.12
C ASN A 759 15.48 -2.78 36.40
N ASP A 760 16.41 -1.95 35.98
CA ASP A 760 16.12 -0.86 35.04
C ASP A 760 15.86 -1.42 33.65
N ILE A 761 15.19 -0.61 32.83
CA ILE A 761 14.97 -0.93 31.40
C ILE A 761 16.33 -0.87 30.71
N PRO A 762 16.74 -1.92 29.98
CA PRO A 762 17.89 -1.81 29.11
C PRO A 762 17.58 -0.83 27.97
N ASP A 763 18.57 -0.06 27.58
CA ASP A 763 18.48 0.70 26.33
C ASP A 763 18.52 -0.28 25.16
N VAL A 764 17.38 -0.51 24.52
CA VAL A 764 17.22 -1.44 23.43
C VAL A 764 17.22 -0.77 22.06
N CYS A 765 17.31 0.58 22.01
CA CYS A 765 17.21 1.32 20.76
C CYS A 765 18.28 0.92 19.75
N CYS A 766 19.47 0.58 20.21
CA CYS A 766 20.60 0.25 19.35
C CYS A 766 20.85 -1.27 19.16
N LEU A 767 19.96 -2.14 19.62
CA LEU A 767 20.20 -3.59 19.59
C LEU A 767 20.30 -4.18 18.19
N LEU A 768 19.50 -3.70 17.25
CA LEU A 768 19.45 -4.21 15.88
C LEU A 768 19.98 -3.22 14.85
N ASP A 769 20.35 -2.01 15.28
CA ASP A 769 20.87 -0.97 14.40
C ASP A 769 22.38 -0.86 14.52
N THR A 770 23.07 -1.85 13.94
CA THR A 770 24.50 -1.75 13.76
C THR A 770 24.77 -0.75 12.64
N MET A 771 25.17 0.46 13.00
CA MET A 771 25.70 1.40 12.04
C MET A 771 27.14 1.03 11.69
N SER A 772 27.48 1.03 10.41
CA SER A 772 28.86 1.06 9.94
C SER A 772 29.12 2.35 9.17
N ILE A 773 30.35 2.82 9.27
CA ILE A 773 30.78 4.06 8.64
C ILE A 773 31.83 3.72 7.59
N GLU A 774 31.60 4.14 6.36
CA GLU A 774 32.58 4.05 5.28
C GLU A 774 32.94 5.44 4.78
N ILE A 775 34.17 5.60 4.31
CA ILE A 775 34.55 6.81 3.59
C ILE A 775 34.84 6.43 2.15
N ILE A 776 33.97 6.86 1.24
CA ILE A 776 34.13 6.65 -0.20
C ILE A 776 34.20 8.03 -0.87
N ASP A 777 35.28 8.27 -1.62
CA ASP A 777 35.52 9.54 -2.32
C ASP A 777 35.43 10.78 -1.39
N GLU A 778 36.01 10.71 -0.21
CA GLU A 778 35.97 11.73 0.85
C GLU A 778 34.55 12.01 1.41
N GLN A 779 33.58 11.15 1.17
CA GLN A 779 32.25 11.23 1.75
C GLN A 779 32.08 10.19 2.86
N VAL A 780 31.47 10.62 3.95
CA VAL A 780 31.01 9.70 5.00
C VAL A 780 29.70 9.03 4.50
N ILE A 781 29.74 7.73 4.36
CA ILE A 781 28.59 6.90 4.05
C ILE A 781 28.24 6.13 5.30
N VAL A 782 27.01 6.29 5.76
CA VAL A 782 26.46 5.58 6.90
C VAL A 782 25.61 4.43 6.37
N ILE A 783 25.87 3.23 6.84
CA ILE A 783 25.11 2.04 6.49
C ILE A 783 24.43 1.55 7.79
N GLY A 784 23.10 1.49 7.80
CA GLY A 784 22.30 1.17 8.98
C GLY A 784 22.02 2.39 9.87
N GLY A 785 21.30 2.21 10.97
CA GLY A 785 20.78 3.30 11.80
C GLY A 785 19.54 3.98 11.21
N VAL A 786 19.04 5.00 11.87
CA VAL A 786 17.83 5.74 11.50
C VAL A 786 18.17 7.20 11.14
N GLU A 787 17.87 7.60 9.90
CA GLU A 787 18.01 9.01 9.52
C GLU A 787 17.01 9.93 10.25
N PRO A 788 17.35 11.20 10.54
CA PRO A 788 18.58 11.90 10.13
C PRO A 788 19.78 11.60 11.02
N TYR A 789 20.99 11.65 10.44
CA TYR A 789 22.24 11.45 11.17
C TYR A 789 22.87 12.77 11.57
N ASP A 790 23.37 12.85 12.83
CA ASP A 790 24.32 13.88 13.27
C ASP A 790 25.74 13.33 13.14
N ILE A 791 26.55 13.94 12.28
CA ILE A 791 27.89 13.46 11.95
C ILE A 791 28.94 14.43 12.48
N ILE A 792 29.75 13.96 13.41
CA ILE A 792 30.87 14.70 13.98
C ILE A 792 32.18 14.09 13.46
N ILE A 793 33.08 14.93 12.95
CA ILE A 793 34.40 14.51 12.47
C ILE A 793 35.46 15.24 13.27
N ASP A 794 36.24 14.52 14.07
CA ASP A 794 37.38 15.02 14.81
C ASP A 794 38.68 14.57 14.12
N ILE A 795 39.62 15.51 13.97
CA ILE A 795 40.90 15.27 13.33
C ILE A 795 42.04 15.43 14.34
N ASP A 796 42.78 14.36 14.62
CA ASP A 796 43.97 14.36 15.45
C ASP A 796 45.17 13.74 14.71
N GLY A 797 46.11 14.60 14.32
CA GLY A 797 47.26 14.19 13.54
C GLY A 797 46.87 13.61 12.17
N ASP A 798 47.30 12.37 11.90
CA ASP A 798 47.06 11.67 10.64
C ASP A 798 45.79 10.79 10.69
N THR A 799 44.95 10.98 11.69
CA THR A 799 43.71 10.18 11.89
C THR A 799 42.50 11.12 11.98
N GLN A 800 41.44 10.75 11.27
CA GLN A 800 40.11 11.35 11.46
C GLN A 800 39.22 10.33 12.17
N THR A 801 38.52 10.78 13.20
CA THR A 801 37.51 10.02 13.91
C THR A 801 36.15 10.55 13.48
N VAL A 802 35.35 9.69 12.90
CA VAL A 802 33.97 10.01 12.49
C VAL A 802 33.04 9.38 13.49
N THR A 803 32.24 10.17 14.17
CA THR A 803 31.16 9.74 15.04
C THR A 803 29.83 10.10 14.39
N VAL A 804 28.99 9.10 14.18
CA VAL A 804 27.63 9.27 13.66
C VAL A 804 26.66 8.95 14.78
N THR A 805 25.73 9.84 15.01
CA THR A 805 24.58 9.63 15.91
C THR A 805 23.33 9.63 15.05
N ASP A 806 22.52 8.60 15.13
CA ASP A 806 21.27 8.50 14.41
C ASP A 806 20.10 9.15 15.17
N PHE A 807 18.90 9.10 14.58
CA PHE A 807 17.69 9.67 15.18
C PHE A 807 17.36 9.07 16.56
N ASP A 808 17.68 7.81 16.78
CA ASP A 808 17.45 7.10 18.05
C ASP A 808 18.58 7.25 19.06
N ASN A 809 19.53 8.18 18.78
CA ASN A 809 20.75 8.41 19.57
C ASN A 809 21.72 7.23 19.59
N CYS A 810 21.57 6.24 18.69
CA CYS A 810 22.58 5.21 18.50
C CYS A 810 23.85 5.82 17.91
N GLN A 811 25.01 5.41 18.40
CA GLN A 811 26.29 5.96 17.96
C GLN A 811 27.17 4.89 17.34
N ALA A 812 27.74 5.21 16.20
CA ALA A 812 28.88 4.50 15.63
C ALA A 812 30.08 5.45 15.58
N THR A 813 31.26 4.94 15.87
CA THR A 813 32.50 5.71 15.79
C THR A 813 33.53 4.89 15.09
N GLU A 814 34.08 5.43 13.99
CA GLU A 814 35.13 4.79 13.21
C GLU A 814 36.33 5.72 13.04
N GLN A 815 37.51 5.14 13.03
CA GLN A 815 38.74 5.87 12.82
C GLN A 815 39.33 5.54 11.45
N PHE A 816 39.58 6.58 10.68
CA PHE A 816 40.13 6.46 9.35
C PHE A 816 41.48 7.16 9.28
N PRO A 817 42.52 6.51 8.71
CA PRO A 817 43.77 7.21 8.45
C PRO A 817 43.54 8.30 7.41
N ILE A 818 44.04 9.50 7.66
CA ILE A 818 44.10 10.54 6.63
C ILE A 818 45.16 10.05 5.66
N LEU A 819 44.76 9.40 4.56
CA LEU A 819 45.69 9.00 3.52
C LEU A 819 46.22 10.30 2.86
N ASP A 820 47.40 10.68 3.22
CA ASP A 820 48.16 11.66 2.49
C ASP A 820 48.49 11.05 1.10
N VAL A 821 47.52 11.12 0.17
CA VAL A 821 47.82 10.87 -1.22
C VAL A 821 48.66 12.06 -1.68
N PRO A 822 49.91 11.87 -2.09
CA PRO A 822 50.69 12.94 -2.64
C PRO A 822 50.00 13.37 -3.93
N GLN A 823 49.11 14.34 -3.84
CA GLN A 823 48.70 15.09 -5.00
C GLN A 823 49.91 15.89 -5.47
N GLN A 824 50.62 15.37 -6.48
CA GLN A 824 51.45 16.17 -7.31
C GLN A 824 50.62 17.30 -7.92
N GLY A 825 50.60 18.44 -7.25
CA GLY A 825 49.92 19.63 -7.72
C GLY A 825 49.09 20.31 -6.64
N MET A 826 49.75 21.12 -5.81
CA MET A 826 49.21 22.12 -4.92
C MET A 826 48.52 21.70 -3.63
N GLN A 827 49.27 21.37 -2.64
CA GLN A 827 48.98 21.66 -1.24
C GLN A 827 48.74 23.17 -1.07
N GLY A 828 47.67 23.56 -0.37
CA GLY A 828 47.52 24.90 0.17
C GLY A 828 46.26 25.68 -0.13
N ILE A 829 45.14 25.06 -0.56
CA ILE A 829 43.84 25.74 -0.66
C ILE A 829 42.83 25.03 0.25
N ARG A 830 42.28 25.74 1.23
CA ARG A 830 41.17 25.29 2.10
C ARG A 830 39.90 26.03 1.75
N ILE A 831 38.76 25.33 1.76
CA ILE A 831 37.44 25.88 1.51
C ILE A 831 36.52 25.49 2.63
N TYR A 832 35.91 26.49 3.28
CA TYR A 832 34.98 26.26 4.39
C TYR A 832 33.94 27.40 4.50
N PRO A 833 32.74 27.15 5.05
CA PRO A 833 32.21 25.84 5.33
C PRO A 833 31.85 25.10 4.03
N ASN A 834 31.95 23.78 4.02
CA ASN A 834 31.47 22.93 2.94
C ASN A 834 30.93 21.63 3.60
N PRO A 835 29.59 21.45 3.67
CA PRO A 835 28.53 22.19 2.97
C PRO A 835 28.36 23.66 3.38
N ALA A 836 27.87 24.50 2.43
CA ALA A 836 27.67 25.92 2.60
C ALA A 836 26.24 26.37 2.35
N SER A 837 25.70 27.27 3.18
CA SER A 837 24.36 27.86 3.00
C SER A 837 24.35 29.27 2.41
N THR A 838 25.35 30.08 2.75
CA THR A 838 25.39 31.48 2.33
C THR A 838 26.71 31.89 1.67
N GLN A 839 27.84 31.47 2.22
CA GLN A 839 29.15 31.89 1.78
C GLN A 839 30.17 30.76 1.98
N ILE A 840 31.22 30.73 1.15
CA ILE A 840 32.39 29.90 1.31
C ILE A 840 33.63 30.80 1.45
N HIS A 841 34.53 30.42 2.34
CA HIS A 841 35.86 31.02 2.50
C HIS A 841 36.86 30.16 1.76
N ILE A 842 37.81 30.83 1.09
CA ILE A 842 38.89 30.17 0.35
C ILE A 842 40.21 30.66 0.93
N ASP A 843 40.89 29.80 1.68
CA ASP A 843 42.22 30.09 2.25
C ASP A 843 43.31 29.52 1.35
N VAL A 844 44.18 30.38 0.87
CA VAL A 844 45.40 29.97 0.19
C VAL A 844 46.54 30.04 1.21
N ILE A 845 47.05 28.87 1.63
CA ILE A 845 48.06 28.75 2.69
C ILE A 845 49.37 29.39 2.28
N ASP A 846 49.75 29.34 0.99
CA ASP A 846 50.86 30.06 0.45
C ASP A 846 50.44 31.48 0.03
N ASN A 847 50.65 32.45 0.91
CA ASN A 847 50.29 33.84 0.68
C ASN A 847 51.03 34.53 -0.52
N SER A 848 52.00 33.85 -1.11
CA SER A 848 52.64 34.35 -2.34
C SER A 848 51.84 34.11 -3.60
N ARG A 849 50.83 33.21 -3.55
CA ARG A 849 49.99 32.85 -4.69
C ARG A 849 48.67 33.64 -4.67
N LYS A 850 48.31 34.14 -5.83
CA LYS A 850 47.03 34.88 -6.01
C LYS A 850 46.08 34.07 -6.87
N ILE A 851 44.80 34.08 -6.49
CA ILE A 851 43.72 33.56 -7.29
C ILE A 851 43.46 34.52 -8.45
N GLU A 852 43.42 34.03 -9.67
CA GLU A 852 43.11 34.79 -10.87
C GLU A 852 41.65 34.72 -11.24
N THR A 853 41.08 33.50 -11.29
CA THR A 853 39.64 33.29 -11.56
C THR A 853 39.03 32.25 -10.63
N LEU A 854 37.73 32.48 -10.32
CA LEU A 854 36.88 31.54 -9.59
C LEU A 854 35.58 31.32 -10.38
N GLN A 855 35.25 30.07 -10.59
CA GLN A 855 34.01 29.66 -11.29
C GLN A 855 33.34 28.56 -10.55
N MET A 856 32.05 28.71 -10.30
CA MET A 856 31.19 27.65 -9.84
C MET A 856 30.57 26.94 -11.05
N ILE A 857 30.71 25.66 -11.13
CA ILE A 857 30.27 24.80 -12.25
C ILE A 857 29.28 23.78 -11.71
N SER A 858 28.12 23.64 -12.36
CA SER A 858 27.18 22.57 -12.03
C SER A 858 27.75 21.21 -12.38
N ILE A 859 27.15 20.14 -11.85
CA ILE A 859 27.53 18.76 -12.19
C ILE A 859 27.41 18.44 -13.69
N ASN A 860 26.56 19.19 -14.41
CA ASN A 860 26.41 19.08 -15.88
C ASN A 860 27.48 19.87 -16.68
N GLY A 861 28.48 20.43 -16.00
CA GLY A 861 29.57 21.16 -16.64
C GLY A 861 29.25 22.61 -17.03
N GLN A 862 28.08 23.16 -16.65
CA GLN A 862 27.72 24.55 -16.90
C GLN A 862 28.32 25.47 -15.86
N VAL A 863 28.92 26.60 -16.29
CA VAL A 863 29.36 27.65 -15.37
C VAL A 863 28.13 28.41 -14.87
N VAL A 864 27.72 28.14 -13.60
CA VAL A 864 26.53 28.77 -12.99
C VAL A 864 26.84 30.11 -12.31
N LYS A 865 28.07 30.31 -11.91
CA LYS A 865 28.50 31.60 -11.32
C LYS A 865 29.99 31.84 -11.58
N LYS A 866 30.35 33.10 -11.98
CA LYS A 866 31.73 33.59 -12.02
C LYS A 866 31.90 34.67 -10.96
N TYR A 867 32.95 34.58 -10.20
CA TYR A 867 33.29 35.57 -9.19
C TYR A 867 34.32 36.57 -9.80
N LEU A 868 33.95 37.84 -9.83
CA LEU A 868 34.78 38.92 -10.32
C LEU A 868 35.63 39.46 -9.16
N ASN A 869 36.92 39.58 -9.36
CA ASN A 869 37.90 39.97 -8.33
C ASN A 869 38.06 38.88 -7.27
N ALA A 870 38.87 37.89 -7.58
CA ALA A 870 39.23 36.70 -6.79
C ALA A 870 39.32 36.93 -5.26
N GLU A 871 38.18 37.29 -4.65
CA GLU A 871 38.08 37.49 -3.21
C GLU A 871 38.03 36.14 -2.51
N ARG A 872 38.69 36.05 -1.36
CA ARG A 872 38.71 34.82 -0.54
C ARG A 872 37.35 34.46 0.08
N LEU A 873 36.32 35.24 -0.21
CA LEU A 873 34.96 35.05 0.24
C LEU A 873 34.03 34.98 -0.97
N SER A 874 33.36 33.88 -1.18
CA SER A 874 32.44 33.67 -2.31
C SER A 874 31.02 33.44 -1.84
N ASP A 875 30.11 34.31 -2.28
CA ASP A 875 28.68 34.22 -1.97
C ASP A 875 28.02 33.10 -2.80
N VAL A 876 27.35 32.17 -2.14
CA VAL A 876 26.60 31.07 -2.74
C VAL A 876 25.07 31.18 -2.57
N THR A 877 24.59 32.31 -2.04
CA THR A 877 23.15 32.53 -1.78
C THR A 877 22.25 32.51 -3.02
N ALA A 878 22.81 32.68 -4.22
CA ALA A 878 22.05 32.60 -5.46
C ALA A 878 22.06 31.21 -6.11
N LEU A 879 22.73 30.23 -5.50
CA LEU A 879 22.83 28.87 -6.02
C LEU A 879 21.73 28.04 -5.39
N SER A 880 21.11 27.17 -6.17
CA SER A 880 20.17 26.16 -5.66
C SER A 880 20.88 25.12 -4.78
N LYS A 881 20.15 24.46 -3.91
CA LYS A 881 20.64 23.26 -3.19
C LYS A 881 21.20 22.28 -4.20
N GLY A 882 22.43 21.81 -3.99
CA GLY A 882 23.04 20.85 -4.91
C GLY A 882 24.55 20.79 -4.79
N ILE A 883 25.15 19.96 -5.63
CA ILE A 883 26.60 19.75 -5.75
C ILE A 883 27.14 20.58 -6.90
N TYR A 884 28.23 21.25 -6.62
CA TYR A 884 28.94 22.12 -7.58
C TYR A 884 30.43 21.83 -7.56
N ILE A 885 31.12 22.16 -8.65
CA ILE A 885 32.58 22.17 -8.73
C ILE A 885 33.05 23.61 -8.70
N LEU A 886 33.82 23.98 -7.69
CA LEU A 886 34.53 25.26 -7.67
C LEU A 886 35.84 25.10 -8.41
N LYS A 887 35.95 25.70 -9.60
CA LYS A 887 37.16 25.78 -10.36
C LYS A 887 37.91 27.05 -9.97
N ILE A 888 39.16 26.88 -9.46
CA ILE A 888 40.05 27.93 -9.03
C ILE A 888 41.22 27.94 -9.99
N GLU A 889 41.48 29.09 -10.62
CA GLU A 889 42.66 29.31 -11.46
C GLU A 889 43.55 30.31 -10.78
N MET A 890 44.83 29.96 -10.62
CA MET A 890 45.82 30.80 -9.97
C MET A 890 46.58 31.61 -11.02
N ALA A 891 47.15 32.72 -10.60
CA ALA A 891 47.90 33.66 -11.47
C ALA A 891 49.16 33.05 -12.10
N ASP A 892 49.62 31.90 -11.58
CA ASP A 892 50.74 31.12 -12.15
C ASP A 892 50.25 30.05 -13.18
N GLY A 893 48.95 30.05 -13.52
CA GLY A 893 48.33 29.16 -14.47
C GLY A 893 47.93 27.80 -13.92
N ALA A 894 48.15 27.57 -12.64
CA ALA A 894 47.73 26.34 -12.00
C ALA A 894 46.20 26.32 -11.74
N GLN A 895 45.56 25.17 -11.93
CA GLN A 895 44.13 24.99 -11.74
C GLN A 895 43.83 23.98 -10.62
N VAL A 896 42.86 24.31 -9.79
CA VAL A 896 42.34 23.44 -8.72
C VAL A 896 40.82 23.36 -8.84
N ASN A 897 40.27 22.13 -8.80
CA ASN A 897 38.85 21.89 -8.76
C ASN A 897 38.50 21.34 -7.38
N LYS A 898 37.49 21.93 -6.72
CA LYS A 898 36.98 21.51 -5.42
C LYS A 898 35.46 21.31 -5.48
N LYS A 899 34.98 20.25 -4.93
CA LYS A 899 33.54 19.99 -4.77
C LYS A 899 32.98 20.91 -3.68
N ILE A 900 31.88 21.57 -3.98
CA ILE A 900 31.14 22.41 -3.04
C ILE A 900 29.72 21.86 -2.95
N ILE A 901 29.24 21.68 -1.74
CA ILE A 901 27.88 21.32 -1.46
C ILE A 901 27.15 22.57 -0.97
N VAL A 902 26.09 22.97 -1.65
CA VAL A 902 25.20 24.05 -1.23
C VAL A 902 23.95 23.42 -0.65
N PHE A 903 23.64 23.78 0.60
CA PHE A 903 22.41 23.30 1.26
C PHE A 903 21.62 24.52 1.77
N ARG A 904 20.30 24.41 1.67
CA ARG A 904 19.35 25.38 2.24
C ARG A 904 18.16 24.63 2.77
#